data_e013d4d7a6dfaeac6b49a1d4ff8def41
#
_entry.id   e013d4d7a6dfaeac6b49a1d4ff8def41
#
_cell.length_a   1.000
_cell.length_b   1.000
_cell.length_c   1.000
_cell.angle_alpha   90.00
_cell.angle_beta   90.00
_cell.angle_gamma   90.00
#
_symmetry.space_group_name_H-M   'P 1'
#
loop_
_entity.id
_entity.type
_entity.pdbx_description
1 polymer ?
#
loop_
_entity_poly.entity_id
_entity_poly.type
_entity_poly.pdbx_seq_one_letter_code
_entity_poly.pdbx_strand_id
1 'polypeptide(L)'
;FGKKLPMKGSEIGLLSMIASLVLAGGTAMQWIDRVGSGAEGQFIAPVVRTWNWWQIGGMNFTIGQSIDGLAVIILVVVAFISTLVQLYSTEYLKGDRRYTHFFAALTLFSAGMLAMVIAEDTILFLLGWEIMGLCSFMLIGHWWEDGANSRAALKAFFTVRTGDMGLLIGIAMLYFASNDWTTENLGVSGFSIRGISAWALSGEPNSTVIFVAAIALFIAAIGKSGQFPLHTWLPDAMAGPTPVSSLLHSSTMVVAGVFLVSRLYPVFFTGFDILGTGGNFIMVIGAITIVIAAALAFVQNDIKKVLAYSTVSQLGYMMLGLGAGAWLPAVFHIFTHAFFKACLFLGAGSISHSASHHSFDMKKDMGGLRKVMPITFTTWIISTLALCGVFPFSGFFSKDEIIDNVGNNGYQMFMIIGLIGAFMTAAYMTRATYLTFFGEPRGASAGEHHEEHATAHDAHDSHDSHDSHDSHAADHGDHGPQESGWRITLPLVLLAVLALSSGFLNATPFGEKWERIKTWVEPRAEVVMETAPGGPGASNMLALPTAEEGAEKSPCGSKTPEEGVCYAPKLEHAKFKWSKAMLSLGIVFLGIALSWIVSTMLYTRKDKRLVGLTERNGVLRAGYKLLINKYYLDALYEKVIVKAVAGPIASAAYWFNQNVLDGILHAVAGVSRVFSGWVYRNIDQRVVDGTVNNSGKATKGAGGVLAPVQSGKVSQYGALLFSAAAVAALVLVIINS
;
A
#
# COMPACT_ATOMS: atom_id res chain seq x y z
N PHE A 1 28.04 3.68 2.48
CA PHE A 1 28.55 4.28 1.25
C PHE A 1 28.10 5.75 1.16
N GLY A 2 26.82 6.05 1.28
CA GLY A 2 26.26 7.40 1.13
C GLY A 2 26.89 8.48 2.03
N LYS A 3 27.22 8.17 3.29
CA LYS A 3 27.86 9.12 4.21
C LYS A 3 29.22 9.66 3.72
N LYS A 4 29.88 8.97 2.77
CA LYS A 4 31.18 9.36 2.20
C LYS A 4 31.04 10.26 0.94
N LEU A 5 29.84 10.45 0.45
CA LEU A 5 29.56 11.28 -0.75
C LEU A 5 29.39 12.75 -0.37
N PRO A 6 29.64 13.68 -1.31
CA PRO A 6 29.58 15.13 -1.06
C PRO A 6 28.26 15.62 -0.47
N MET A 7 27.14 15.10 -0.97
CA MET A 7 25.79 15.42 -0.47
C MET A 7 25.24 14.32 0.44
N LYS A 8 26.11 13.54 1.11
CA LYS A 8 25.75 12.50 2.09
C LYS A 8 24.76 11.46 1.54
N GLY A 9 24.77 11.18 0.24
CA GLY A 9 23.98 10.15 -0.42
C GLY A 9 22.66 10.61 -1.03
N SER A 10 22.23 11.85 -0.85
CA SER A 10 21.04 12.40 -1.49
C SER A 10 21.16 12.48 -3.00
N GLU A 11 22.38 12.67 -3.52
CA GLU A 11 22.68 12.66 -4.96
C GLU A 11 22.31 11.33 -5.62
N ILE A 12 22.53 10.19 -4.96
CA ILE A 12 22.14 8.88 -5.51
C ILE A 12 20.62 8.79 -5.61
N GLY A 13 19.91 9.16 -4.54
CA GLY A 13 18.46 9.15 -4.51
C GLY A 13 17.88 10.07 -5.59
N LEU A 14 18.35 11.32 -5.66
CA LEU A 14 17.85 12.30 -6.62
C LEU A 14 18.14 11.87 -8.07
N LEU A 15 19.36 11.40 -8.37
CA LEU A 15 19.72 10.92 -9.71
C LEU A 15 18.89 9.69 -10.10
N SER A 16 18.66 8.74 -9.17
CA SER A 16 17.80 7.58 -9.42
C SER A 16 16.38 8.00 -9.76
N MET A 17 15.82 8.99 -9.04
CA MET A 17 14.47 9.45 -9.31
C MET A 17 14.36 10.28 -10.59
N ILE A 18 15.37 11.09 -10.93
CA ILE A 18 15.43 11.79 -12.23
C ILE A 18 15.50 10.78 -13.37
N ALA A 19 16.33 9.74 -13.24
CA ALA A 19 16.41 8.68 -14.25
C ALA A 19 15.06 7.95 -14.38
N SER A 20 14.41 7.62 -13.27
CA SER A 20 13.07 7.01 -13.27
C SER A 20 12.04 7.92 -13.92
N LEU A 21 12.09 9.24 -13.69
CA LEU A 21 11.20 10.21 -14.32
C LEU A 21 11.40 10.30 -15.84
N VAL A 22 12.66 10.31 -16.29
CA VAL A 22 12.99 10.31 -17.73
C VAL A 22 12.48 9.04 -18.39
N LEU A 23 12.70 7.88 -17.77
CA LEU A 23 12.21 6.59 -18.29
C LEU A 23 10.68 6.52 -18.28
N ALA A 24 10.02 6.98 -17.20
CA ALA A 24 8.56 7.05 -17.13
C ALA A 24 7.98 7.98 -18.21
N GLY A 25 8.61 9.13 -18.44
CA GLY A 25 8.24 10.05 -19.52
C GLY A 25 8.41 9.43 -20.91
N GLY A 26 9.52 8.71 -21.14
CA GLY A 26 9.73 7.95 -22.38
C GLY A 26 8.67 6.86 -22.59
N THR A 27 8.34 6.11 -21.53
CA THR A 27 7.27 5.11 -21.58
C THR A 27 5.92 5.74 -21.88
N ALA A 28 5.64 6.91 -21.29
CA ALA A 28 4.38 7.62 -21.54
C ALA A 28 4.28 8.09 -23.00
N MET A 29 5.37 8.64 -23.57
CA MET A 29 5.38 9.03 -24.99
C MET A 29 5.12 7.82 -25.89
N GLN A 30 5.81 6.70 -25.66
CA GLN A 30 5.62 5.47 -26.44
C GLN A 30 4.18 4.94 -26.31
N TRP A 31 3.58 5.02 -25.11
CA TRP A 31 2.19 4.61 -24.91
C TRP A 31 1.21 5.53 -25.67
N ILE A 32 1.40 6.85 -25.58
CA ILE A 32 0.56 7.83 -26.28
C ILE A 32 0.66 7.65 -27.79
N ASP A 33 1.87 7.43 -28.34
CA ASP A 33 2.08 7.16 -29.76
C ASP A 33 1.40 5.86 -30.19
N ARG A 34 1.49 4.80 -29.36
CA ARG A 34 0.83 3.52 -29.61
C ARG A 34 -0.70 3.67 -29.64
N VAL A 35 -1.28 4.43 -28.70
CA VAL A 35 -2.72 4.71 -28.67
C VAL A 35 -3.13 5.59 -29.87
N GLY A 36 -2.31 6.57 -30.24
CA GLY A 36 -2.58 7.47 -31.36
C GLY A 36 -2.43 6.82 -32.73
N SER A 37 -1.63 5.74 -32.85
CA SER A 37 -1.45 4.99 -34.10
C SER A 37 -2.46 3.86 -34.29
N GLY A 38 -3.23 3.51 -33.25
CA GLY A 38 -4.32 2.53 -33.34
C GLY A 38 -5.51 3.05 -34.12
N ALA A 39 -6.23 2.17 -34.83
CA ALA A 39 -7.48 2.53 -35.48
C ALA A 39 -8.54 2.98 -34.45
N GLU A 40 -9.45 3.88 -34.84
CA GLU A 40 -10.57 4.29 -33.99
C GLU A 40 -11.38 3.06 -33.56
N GLY A 41 -11.56 2.86 -32.25
CA GLY A 41 -12.26 1.69 -31.71
C GLY A 41 -11.38 0.47 -31.42
N GLN A 42 -10.12 0.42 -31.84
CA GLN A 42 -9.25 -0.72 -31.65
C GLN A 42 -8.75 -0.84 -30.20
N PHE A 43 -8.78 -2.06 -29.66
CA PHE A 43 -8.18 -2.38 -28.35
C PHE A 43 -6.66 -2.25 -28.42
N ILE A 44 -6.09 -1.48 -27.53
CA ILE A 44 -4.63 -1.33 -27.42
C ILE A 44 -4.14 -2.26 -26.30
N ALA A 45 -3.57 -3.38 -26.70
CA ALA A 45 -3.05 -4.37 -25.77
C ALA A 45 -1.92 -3.80 -24.89
N PRO A 46 -1.87 -4.14 -23.60
CA PRO A 46 -0.76 -3.80 -22.73
C PRO A 46 0.54 -4.44 -23.22
N VAL A 47 1.67 -3.78 -22.93
CA VAL A 47 3.00 -4.38 -23.16
C VAL A 47 3.37 -5.22 -21.95
N VAL A 48 3.44 -6.53 -22.13
CA VAL A 48 3.68 -7.47 -21.06
C VAL A 48 5.00 -8.21 -21.27
N ARG A 49 5.77 -8.33 -20.20
CA ARG A 49 6.97 -9.18 -20.15
C ARG A 49 6.97 -9.95 -18.84
N THR A 50 7.13 -11.27 -18.92
CA THR A 50 7.17 -12.19 -17.78
C THR A 50 8.45 -13.00 -17.80
N TRP A 51 8.97 -13.28 -16.61
CA TRP A 51 10.12 -14.14 -16.38
C TRP A 51 9.75 -15.19 -15.34
N ASN A 52 10.06 -16.47 -15.62
CA ASN A 52 9.94 -17.50 -14.60
C ASN A 52 11.03 -17.29 -13.56
N TRP A 53 10.62 -17.01 -12.33
CA TRP A 53 11.53 -16.82 -11.22
C TRP A 53 11.87 -18.15 -10.55
N TRP A 54 10.85 -18.92 -10.23
CA TRP A 54 11.02 -20.18 -9.55
C TRP A 54 9.79 -21.08 -9.81
N GLN A 55 9.98 -22.41 -9.67
CA GLN A 55 8.92 -23.42 -9.78
C GLN A 55 9.01 -24.40 -8.63
N ILE A 56 7.88 -24.76 -8.01
CA ILE A 56 7.78 -25.77 -6.96
C ILE A 56 6.45 -26.51 -7.05
N GLY A 57 6.48 -27.85 -7.03
CA GLY A 57 5.27 -28.67 -6.93
C GLY A 57 4.20 -28.39 -7.98
N GLY A 58 4.58 -28.00 -9.21
CA GLY A 58 3.64 -27.64 -10.28
C GLY A 58 3.19 -26.19 -10.28
N MET A 59 3.52 -25.40 -9.24
CA MET A 59 3.27 -23.96 -9.20
C MET A 59 4.43 -23.20 -9.85
N ASN A 60 4.10 -22.31 -10.79
CA ASN A 60 5.06 -21.41 -11.44
C ASN A 60 4.95 -20.02 -10.83
N PHE A 61 6.03 -19.56 -10.22
CA PHE A 61 6.17 -18.19 -9.74
C PHE A 61 6.84 -17.37 -10.83
N THR A 62 6.07 -16.45 -11.41
CA THR A 62 6.56 -15.53 -12.42
C THR A 62 6.77 -14.16 -11.79
N ILE A 63 7.73 -13.41 -12.30
CA ILE A 63 7.86 -11.97 -12.09
C ILE A 63 7.61 -11.33 -13.44
N GLY A 64 6.62 -10.45 -13.50
CA GLY A 64 6.22 -9.82 -14.73
C GLY A 64 5.97 -8.34 -14.61
N GLN A 65 6.13 -7.64 -15.73
CA GLN A 65 5.72 -6.24 -15.86
C GLN A 65 4.62 -6.13 -16.92
N SER A 66 3.63 -5.28 -16.63
CA SER A 66 2.54 -4.93 -17.54
C SER A 66 2.45 -3.42 -17.64
N ILE A 67 2.62 -2.90 -18.84
CA ILE A 67 2.54 -1.47 -19.14
C ILE A 67 1.27 -1.22 -19.96
N ASP A 68 0.31 -0.60 -19.31
CA ASP A 68 -0.95 -0.11 -19.86
C ASP A 68 -1.17 1.35 -19.47
N GLY A 69 -2.25 1.94 -19.90
CA GLY A 69 -2.54 3.35 -19.63
C GLY A 69 -2.65 3.70 -18.15
N LEU A 70 -3.22 2.80 -17.32
CA LEU A 70 -3.29 2.99 -15.88
C LEU A 70 -1.89 2.97 -15.25
N ALA A 71 -1.05 1.99 -15.61
CA ALA A 71 0.33 1.92 -15.13
C ALA A 71 1.12 3.16 -15.53
N VAL A 72 1.02 3.58 -16.79
CA VAL A 72 1.76 4.74 -17.33
C VAL A 72 1.44 6.03 -16.57
N ILE A 73 0.16 6.34 -16.35
CA ILE A 73 -0.24 7.55 -15.64
C ILE A 73 0.30 7.56 -14.21
N ILE A 74 0.11 6.47 -13.48
CA ILE A 74 0.57 6.40 -12.09
C ILE A 74 2.11 6.40 -12.02
N LEU A 75 2.80 5.73 -12.96
CA LEU A 75 4.25 5.71 -13.05
C LEU A 75 4.84 7.11 -13.18
N VAL A 76 4.29 7.92 -14.11
CA VAL A 76 4.72 9.31 -14.33
C VAL A 76 4.49 10.17 -13.09
N VAL A 77 3.30 10.07 -12.49
CA VAL A 77 2.95 10.83 -11.27
C VAL A 77 3.89 10.50 -10.12
N VAL A 78 4.10 9.21 -9.85
CA VAL A 78 4.96 8.77 -8.75
C VAL A 78 6.40 9.21 -8.96
N ALA A 79 6.97 9.01 -10.16
CA ALA A 79 8.34 9.39 -10.47
C ALA A 79 8.52 10.92 -10.37
N PHE A 80 7.55 11.70 -10.88
CA PHE A 80 7.59 13.16 -10.83
C PHE A 80 7.54 13.69 -9.40
N ILE A 81 6.55 13.28 -8.61
CA ILE A 81 6.40 13.75 -7.23
C ILE A 81 7.56 13.30 -6.37
N SER A 82 8.00 12.04 -6.49
CA SER A 82 9.16 11.54 -5.74
C SER A 82 10.43 12.36 -6.04
N THR A 83 10.64 12.76 -7.31
CA THR A 83 11.77 13.63 -7.69
C THR A 83 11.68 14.99 -7.00
N LEU A 84 10.51 15.63 -7.04
CA LEU A 84 10.30 16.93 -6.38
C LEU A 84 10.43 16.86 -4.86
N VAL A 85 9.89 15.80 -4.24
CA VAL A 85 10.01 15.57 -2.80
C VAL A 85 11.47 15.34 -2.39
N GLN A 86 12.26 14.61 -3.18
CA GLN A 86 13.68 14.44 -2.91
C GLN A 86 14.44 15.76 -3.03
N LEU A 87 14.17 16.58 -4.06
CA LEU A 87 14.76 17.90 -4.21
C LEU A 87 14.43 18.78 -3.00
N TYR A 88 13.17 18.86 -2.61
CA TYR A 88 12.69 19.59 -1.44
C TYR A 88 13.41 19.15 -0.15
N SER A 89 13.56 17.82 0.03
CA SER A 89 14.18 17.23 1.20
C SER A 89 15.64 17.61 1.39
N THR A 90 16.36 17.96 0.29
CA THR A 90 17.76 18.39 0.38
C THR A 90 17.97 19.66 1.20
N GLU A 91 16.96 20.54 1.25
CA GLU A 91 16.97 21.77 2.04
C GLU A 91 16.26 21.57 3.38
N TYR A 92 15.08 20.93 3.37
CA TYR A 92 14.25 20.74 4.56
C TYR A 92 14.93 19.93 5.67
N LEU A 93 15.73 18.92 5.32
CA LEU A 93 16.47 18.06 6.27
C LEU A 93 17.97 18.40 6.34
N LYS A 94 18.37 19.59 5.89
CA LYS A 94 19.76 20.02 5.96
C LYS A 94 20.22 20.06 7.42
N GLY A 95 21.30 19.34 7.72
CA GLY A 95 21.82 19.21 9.07
C GLY A 95 21.25 18.06 9.90
N ASP A 96 20.23 17.36 9.42
CA ASP A 96 19.66 16.21 10.13
C ASP A 96 20.68 15.08 10.32
N ARG A 97 20.74 14.51 11.53
CA ARG A 97 21.67 13.44 11.93
C ARG A 97 21.49 12.18 11.08
N ARG A 98 20.24 11.88 10.61
CA ARG A 98 19.88 10.69 9.84
C ARG A 98 19.61 10.98 8.36
N TYR A 99 20.17 12.07 7.85
CA TYR A 99 19.98 12.50 6.47
C TYR A 99 20.17 11.37 5.45
N THR A 100 21.29 10.63 5.51
CA THR A 100 21.58 9.50 4.61
C THR A 100 20.56 8.38 4.72
N HIS A 101 20.13 8.04 5.95
CA HIS A 101 19.13 7.01 6.20
C HIS A 101 17.78 7.41 5.61
N PHE A 102 17.40 8.67 5.77
CA PHE A 102 16.18 9.23 5.20
C PHE A 102 16.12 9.07 3.68
N PHE A 103 17.16 9.49 2.96
CA PHE A 103 17.21 9.38 1.49
C PHE A 103 17.21 7.93 1.01
N ALA A 104 17.89 7.03 1.72
CA ALA A 104 17.87 5.61 1.40
C ALA A 104 16.46 5.01 1.54
N ALA A 105 15.78 5.28 2.65
CA ALA A 105 14.41 4.81 2.89
C ALA A 105 13.40 5.44 1.90
N LEU A 106 13.56 6.73 1.59
CA LEU A 106 12.68 7.45 0.66
C LEU A 106 12.82 6.91 -0.78
N THR A 107 14.05 6.61 -1.20
CA THR A 107 14.33 6.05 -2.53
C THR A 107 13.80 4.62 -2.65
N LEU A 108 14.02 3.79 -1.63
CA LEU A 108 13.49 2.42 -1.59
C LEU A 108 11.95 2.41 -1.55
N PHE A 109 11.34 3.33 -0.82
CA PHE A 109 9.90 3.52 -0.81
C PHE A 109 9.35 3.81 -2.22
N SER A 110 9.98 4.74 -2.94
CA SER A 110 9.59 5.09 -4.31
C SER A 110 9.79 3.91 -5.27
N ALA A 111 10.87 3.14 -5.12
CA ALA A 111 11.13 1.93 -5.91
C ALA A 111 10.04 0.87 -5.68
N GLY A 112 9.60 0.68 -4.42
CA GLY A 112 8.50 -0.24 -4.09
C GLY A 112 7.18 0.15 -4.79
N MET A 113 6.86 1.45 -4.79
CA MET A 113 5.65 1.94 -5.48
C MET A 113 5.75 1.76 -7.01
N LEU A 114 6.90 2.09 -7.61
CA LEU A 114 7.10 1.92 -9.06
C LEU A 114 7.02 0.45 -9.46
N ALA A 115 7.62 -0.46 -8.68
CA ALA A 115 7.55 -1.90 -8.93
C ALA A 115 6.10 -2.42 -8.84
N MET A 116 5.33 -1.99 -7.83
CA MET A 116 3.93 -2.36 -7.67
C MET A 116 3.07 -1.89 -8.85
N VAL A 117 3.30 -0.66 -9.34
CA VAL A 117 2.51 -0.06 -10.43
C VAL A 117 2.65 -0.83 -11.73
N ILE A 118 3.85 -1.33 -12.04
CA ILE A 118 4.12 -2.08 -13.27
C ILE A 118 3.93 -3.60 -13.12
N ALA A 119 3.55 -4.09 -11.93
CA ALA A 119 3.41 -5.52 -11.69
C ALA A 119 2.35 -6.15 -12.59
N GLU A 120 2.72 -7.24 -13.28
CA GLU A 120 1.81 -8.10 -14.04
C GLU A 120 1.22 -9.21 -13.18
N ASP A 121 1.92 -9.57 -12.12
CA ASP A 121 1.55 -10.64 -11.21
C ASP A 121 1.33 -10.13 -9.78
N THR A 122 0.50 -10.86 -9.04
CA THR A 122 0.16 -10.51 -7.66
C THR A 122 1.33 -10.66 -6.69
N ILE A 123 2.37 -11.41 -7.04
CA ILE A 123 3.57 -11.62 -6.19
C ILE A 123 4.46 -10.37 -6.24
N LEU A 124 4.77 -9.84 -7.44
CA LEU A 124 5.51 -8.59 -7.56
C LEU A 124 4.71 -7.42 -6.99
N PHE A 125 3.39 -7.43 -7.20
CA PHE A 125 2.48 -6.46 -6.59
C PHE A 125 2.60 -6.47 -5.06
N LEU A 126 2.52 -7.66 -4.44
CA LEU A 126 2.69 -7.85 -3.00
C LEU A 126 4.07 -7.39 -2.52
N LEU A 127 5.14 -7.73 -3.23
CA LEU A 127 6.50 -7.33 -2.88
C LEU A 127 6.62 -5.79 -2.83
N GLY A 128 6.14 -5.09 -3.86
CA GLY A 128 6.14 -3.62 -3.87
C GLY A 128 5.30 -3.02 -2.74
N TRP A 129 4.13 -3.60 -2.48
CA TRP A 129 3.23 -3.24 -1.38
C TRP A 129 3.90 -3.34 -0.02
N GLU A 130 4.64 -4.42 0.25
CA GLU A 130 5.32 -4.67 1.51
C GLU A 130 6.56 -3.79 1.70
N ILE A 131 7.34 -3.55 0.64
CA ILE A 131 8.47 -2.61 0.67
C ILE A 131 7.99 -1.21 1.06
N MET A 132 6.89 -0.74 0.48
CA MET A 132 6.30 0.54 0.88
C MET A 132 5.86 0.55 2.35
N GLY A 133 5.27 -0.53 2.84
CA GLY A 133 4.87 -0.68 4.24
C GLY A 133 6.06 -0.54 5.19
N LEU A 134 7.13 -1.25 4.92
CA LEU A 134 8.38 -1.19 5.71
C LEU A 134 9.01 0.20 5.67
N CYS A 135 9.18 0.77 4.47
CA CYS A 135 9.80 2.08 4.33
C CYS A 135 8.96 3.19 4.97
N SER A 136 7.62 3.09 4.92
CA SER A 136 6.74 4.05 5.60
C SER A 136 6.94 4.03 7.12
N PHE A 137 7.08 2.86 7.72
CA PHE A 137 7.42 2.72 9.14
C PHE A 137 8.73 3.44 9.49
N MET A 138 9.79 3.21 8.69
CA MET A 138 11.09 3.85 8.86
C MET A 138 11.03 5.37 8.72
N LEU A 139 10.21 5.87 7.78
CA LEU A 139 10.09 7.29 7.48
C LEU A 139 9.19 8.04 8.46
N ILE A 140 8.09 7.44 8.93
CA ILE A 140 7.23 8.02 9.98
C ILE A 140 7.97 8.08 11.29
N GLY A 141 8.73 7.02 11.64
CA GLY A 141 9.57 6.95 12.81
C GLY A 141 10.96 7.55 12.62
N HIS A 142 11.15 8.53 11.73
CA HIS A 142 12.48 9.09 11.44
C HIS A 142 13.19 9.60 12.69
N TRP A 143 12.49 10.27 13.57
CA TRP A 143 12.97 10.75 14.87
C TRP A 143 12.51 9.80 15.99
N TRP A 144 13.00 8.55 15.96
CA TRP A 144 12.55 7.48 16.88
C TRP A 144 12.96 7.65 18.33
N GLU A 145 13.88 8.59 18.67
CA GLU A 145 14.22 8.92 20.06
C GLU A 145 13.03 9.52 20.80
N ASP A 146 12.15 10.22 20.08
CA ASP A 146 10.89 10.65 20.65
C ASP A 146 9.91 9.47 20.70
N GLY A 147 9.54 9.08 21.92
CA GLY A 147 8.62 7.98 22.15
C GLY A 147 7.23 8.21 21.52
N ALA A 148 6.81 9.44 21.28
CA ALA A 148 5.55 9.74 20.58
C ALA A 148 5.65 9.38 19.10
N ASN A 149 6.77 9.71 18.44
CA ASN A 149 7.01 9.38 17.04
C ASN A 149 7.15 7.88 16.84
N SER A 150 7.85 7.18 17.74
CA SER A 150 7.96 5.70 17.71
C SER A 150 6.59 5.03 17.85
N ARG A 151 5.73 5.50 18.78
CA ARG A 151 4.36 4.96 18.92
C ARG A 151 3.52 5.24 17.68
N ALA A 152 3.64 6.41 17.07
CA ALA A 152 2.93 6.75 15.84
C ALA A 152 3.33 5.84 14.66
N ALA A 153 4.63 5.57 14.50
CA ALA A 153 5.16 4.66 13.49
C ALA A 153 4.66 3.22 13.70
N LEU A 154 4.72 2.71 14.94
CA LEU A 154 4.20 1.38 15.30
C LEU A 154 2.69 1.28 15.05
N LYS A 155 1.91 2.30 15.44
CA LYS A 155 0.46 2.34 15.18
C LYS A 155 0.17 2.28 13.69
N ALA A 156 0.85 3.10 12.88
CA ALA A 156 0.70 3.11 11.43
C ALA A 156 1.04 1.73 10.84
N PHE A 157 2.18 1.15 11.22
CA PHE A 157 2.64 -0.13 10.72
C PHE A 157 1.66 -1.26 11.04
N PHE A 158 1.29 -1.43 12.31
CA PHE A 158 0.41 -2.54 12.71
C PHE A 158 -1.01 -2.40 12.18
N THR A 159 -1.55 -1.18 12.11
CA THR A 159 -2.89 -0.96 11.52
C THR A 159 -2.91 -1.31 10.04
N VAL A 160 -1.90 -0.89 9.27
CA VAL A 160 -1.77 -1.24 7.85
C VAL A 160 -1.55 -2.74 7.70
N ARG A 161 -0.68 -3.33 8.52
CA ARG A 161 -0.37 -4.77 8.47
C ARG A 161 -1.60 -5.65 8.72
N THR A 162 -2.54 -5.20 9.56
CA THR A 162 -3.83 -5.89 9.74
C THR A 162 -4.59 -5.96 8.41
N GLY A 163 -4.55 -4.90 7.60
CA GLY A 163 -5.10 -4.93 6.24
C GLY A 163 -4.34 -5.87 5.31
N ASP A 164 -3.00 -5.91 5.39
CA ASP A 164 -2.13 -6.71 4.52
C ASP A 164 -2.39 -8.22 4.65
N MET A 165 -2.87 -8.68 5.82
CA MET A 165 -3.36 -10.06 5.98
C MET A 165 -4.52 -10.37 5.02
N GLY A 166 -5.40 -9.38 4.79
CA GLY A 166 -6.47 -9.50 3.79
C GLY A 166 -5.91 -9.64 2.36
N LEU A 167 -4.84 -8.91 2.02
CA LEU A 167 -4.19 -9.03 0.71
C LEU A 167 -3.65 -10.45 0.48
N LEU A 168 -2.93 -10.99 1.46
CA LEU A 168 -2.36 -12.33 1.39
C LEU A 168 -3.46 -13.40 1.22
N ILE A 169 -4.51 -13.33 2.02
CA ILE A 169 -5.65 -14.25 1.93
C ILE A 169 -6.35 -14.11 0.57
N GLY A 170 -6.60 -12.88 0.13
CA GLY A 170 -7.26 -12.62 -1.16
C GLY A 170 -6.45 -13.13 -2.35
N ILE A 171 -5.14 -12.91 -2.38
CA ILE A 171 -4.24 -13.44 -3.42
C ILE A 171 -4.25 -14.97 -3.43
N ALA A 172 -4.15 -15.60 -2.25
CA ALA A 172 -4.17 -17.07 -2.16
C ALA A 172 -5.52 -17.63 -2.65
N MET A 173 -6.64 -17.03 -2.25
CA MET A 173 -7.96 -17.46 -2.70
C MET A 173 -8.11 -17.31 -4.22
N LEU A 174 -7.68 -16.19 -4.80
CA LEU A 174 -7.73 -15.95 -6.23
C LEU A 174 -6.85 -16.96 -6.98
N TYR A 175 -5.63 -17.23 -6.49
CA TYR A 175 -4.75 -18.22 -7.10
C TYR A 175 -5.43 -19.59 -7.19
N PHE A 176 -5.88 -20.13 -6.05
CA PHE A 176 -6.50 -21.47 -6.04
C PHE A 176 -7.82 -21.53 -6.80
N ALA A 177 -8.54 -20.44 -6.92
CA ALA A 177 -9.81 -20.40 -7.63
C ALA A 177 -9.65 -20.22 -9.15
N SER A 178 -8.62 -19.51 -9.60
CA SER A 178 -8.45 -19.15 -11.01
C SER A 178 -7.38 -19.94 -11.76
N ASN A 179 -6.43 -20.58 -11.04
CA ASN A 179 -5.23 -21.15 -11.66
C ASN A 179 -5.52 -22.16 -12.76
N ASP A 180 -6.45 -23.08 -12.54
CA ASP A 180 -6.78 -24.11 -13.54
C ASP A 180 -7.38 -23.47 -14.78
N TRP A 181 -8.34 -22.58 -14.60
CA TRP A 181 -8.98 -21.84 -15.70
C TRP A 181 -7.96 -20.98 -16.47
N THR A 182 -7.11 -20.22 -15.76
CA THR A 182 -6.11 -19.33 -16.41
C THR A 182 -5.05 -20.10 -17.14
N THR A 183 -4.66 -21.29 -16.62
CA THR A 183 -3.65 -22.16 -17.26
C THR A 183 -4.23 -22.83 -18.49
N GLU A 184 -5.46 -23.35 -18.43
CA GLU A 184 -6.13 -24.04 -19.53
C GLU A 184 -6.53 -23.10 -20.67
N ASN A 185 -7.13 -21.93 -20.33
CA ASN A 185 -7.67 -21.02 -21.34
C ASN A 185 -6.66 -19.98 -21.84
N LEU A 186 -5.70 -19.60 -21.00
CA LEU A 186 -4.83 -18.46 -21.29
C LEU A 186 -3.33 -18.80 -21.23
N GLY A 187 -2.96 -20.00 -20.76
CA GLY A 187 -1.56 -20.42 -20.64
C GLY A 187 -0.75 -19.60 -19.62
N VAL A 188 -1.42 -18.93 -18.66
CA VAL A 188 -0.77 -18.10 -17.62
C VAL A 188 -1.05 -18.64 -16.24
N SER A 189 -0.15 -18.34 -15.31
CA SER A 189 -0.31 -18.69 -13.89
C SER A 189 -1.52 -17.96 -13.26
N GLY A 190 -2.16 -18.58 -12.28
CA GLY A 190 -3.20 -17.97 -11.45
C GLY A 190 -2.73 -16.76 -10.61
N PHE A 191 -1.44 -16.41 -10.65
CA PHE A 191 -0.92 -15.15 -10.09
C PHE A 191 -0.98 -13.98 -11.08
N SER A 192 -1.20 -14.22 -12.38
CA SER A 192 -1.30 -13.18 -13.39
C SER A 192 -2.53 -12.29 -13.14
N ILE A 193 -2.31 -10.99 -13.02
CA ILE A 193 -3.39 -10.00 -12.80
C ILE A 193 -4.35 -9.99 -13.98
N ARG A 194 -3.83 -10.12 -15.21
CA ARG A 194 -4.66 -10.22 -16.43
C ARG A 194 -5.46 -11.51 -16.46
N GLY A 195 -4.81 -12.64 -16.12
CA GLY A 195 -5.48 -13.93 -16.03
C GLY A 195 -6.63 -13.90 -15.01
N ILE A 196 -6.38 -13.41 -13.80
CA ILE A 196 -7.38 -13.23 -12.75
C ILE A 196 -8.53 -12.33 -13.24
N SER A 197 -8.21 -11.22 -13.92
CA SER A 197 -9.22 -10.28 -14.41
C SER A 197 -10.11 -10.91 -15.50
N ALA A 198 -9.52 -11.67 -16.42
CA ALA A 198 -10.27 -12.39 -17.45
C ALA A 198 -11.15 -13.49 -16.84
N TRP A 199 -10.61 -14.26 -15.89
CA TRP A 199 -11.39 -15.27 -15.16
C TRP A 199 -12.57 -14.63 -14.41
N ALA A 200 -12.36 -13.50 -13.74
CA ALA A 200 -13.42 -12.81 -13.00
C ALA A 200 -14.61 -12.40 -13.87
N LEU A 201 -14.37 -12.10 -15.17
CA LEU A 201 -15.38 -11.69 -16.13
C LEU A 201 -15.95 -12.84 -16.99
N SER A 202 -15.36 -14.05 -16.92
CA SER A 202 -15.76 -15.20 -17.75
C SER A 202 -17.17 -15.74 -17.42
N GLY A 203 -17.70 -15.43 -16.26
CA GLY A 203 -18.94 -16.03 -15.74
C GLY A 203 -18.74 -17.37 -15.03
N GLU A 204 -17.52 -17.92 -15.03
CA GLU A 204 -17.16 -19.19 -14.37
C GLU A 204 -16.92 -19.06 -12.85
N PRO A 205 -16.52 -17.89 -12.29
CA PRO A 205 -16.23 -17.80 -10.88
C PRO A 205 -17.42 -18.17 -9.99
N ASN A 206 -17.14 -18.98 -8.96
CA ASN A 206 -18.10 -19.20 -7.90
C ASN A 206 -18.37 -17.87 -7.17
N SER A 207 -19.63 -17.44 -7.13
CA SER A 207 -20.04 -16.14 -6.56
C SER A 207 -19.60 -15.94 -5.11
N THR A 208 -19.62 -16.99 -4.29
CA THR A 208 -19.17 -16.91 -2.89
C THR A 208 -17.66 -16.75 -2.80
N VAL A 209 -16.89 -17.47 -3.61
CA VAL A 209 -15.42 -17.42 -3.58
C VAL A 209 -14.92 -16.05 -4.02
N ILE A 210 -15.43 -15.52 -5.15
CA ILE A 210 -15.01 -14.21 -5.64
C ILE A 210 -15.46 -13.08 -4.69
N PHE A 211 -16.64 -13.20 -4.06
CA PHE A 211 -17.12 -12.26 -3.06
C PHE A 211 -16.20 -12.22 -1.81
N VAL A 212 -15.84 -13.37 -1.25
CA VAL A 212 -14.95 -13.43 -0.08
C VAL A 212 -13.54 -12.96 -0.42
N ALA A 213 -13.02 -13.31 -1.62
CA ALA A 213 -11.73 -12.81 -2.10
C ALA A 213 -11.74 -11.28 -2.27
N ALA A 214 -12.83 -10.72 -2.84
CA ALA A 214 -12.99 -9.28 -2.98
C ALA A 214 -13.06 -8.57 -1.61
N ILE A 215 -13.75 -9.13 -0.61
CA ILE A 215 -13.75 -8.60 0.76
C ILE A 215 -12.32 -8.62 1.33
N ALA A 216 -11.60 -9.72 1.22
CA ALA A 216 -10.25 -9.86 1.75
C ALA A 216 -9.30 -8.82 1.13
N LEU A 217 -9.31 -8.65 -0.19
CA LEU A 217 -8.54 -7.62 -0.88
C LEU A 217 -8.98 -6.20 -0.50
N PHE A 218 -10.28 -5.98 -0.30
CA PHE A 218 -10.76 -4.65 0.10
C PHE A 218 -10.36 -4.28 1.53
N ILE A 219 -10.23 -5.23 2.45
CA ILE A 219 -9.67 -5.00 3.80
C ILE A 219 -8.23 -4.45 3.69
N ALA A 220 -7.43 -4.94 2.74
CA ALA A 220 -6.10 -4.38 2.48
C ALA A 220 -6.18 -2.94 1.96
N ALA A 221 -7.11 -2.67 1.04
CA ALA A 221 -7.35 -1.33 0.54
C ALA A 221 -7.82 -0.37 1.65
N ILE A 222 -8.69 -0.82 2.57
CA ILE A 222 -9.11 -0.07 3.76
C ILE A 222 -7.90 0.29 4.62
N GLY A 223 -7.00 -0.66 4.89
CA GLY A 223 -5.80 -0.46 5.70
C GLY A 223 -4.86 0.58 5.11
N LYS A 224 -4.40 0.39 3.87
CA LYS A 224 -3.46 1.29 3.19
C LYS A 224 -4.06 2.67 2.90
N SER A 225 -5.29 2.72 2.39
CA SER A 225 -5.95 3.98 2.03
C SER A 225 -6.64 4.68 3.21
N GLY A 226 -6.44 4.21 4.43
CA GLY A 226 -6.99 4.83 5.64
C GLY A 226 -8.51 5.02 5.56
N GLN A 227 -9.23 4.03 5.04
CA GLN A 227 -10.68 4.07 5.02
C GLN A 227 -11.25 3.68 6.39
N PHE A 228 -12.49 4.07 6.65
CA PHE A 228 -13.19 3.60 7.85
C PHE A 228 -13.29 2.06 7.84
N PRO A 229 -13.01 1.40 8.96
CA PRO A 229 -12.64 1.93 10.28
C PRO A 229 -11.13 2.13 10.51
N LEU A 230 -10.23 1.68 9.62
CA LEU A 230 -8.77 1.67 9.83
C LEU A 230 -8.06 2.99 9.51
N HIS A 231 -8.74 4.14 9.56
CA HIS A 231 -8.18 5.45 9.19
C HIS A 231 -7.35 6.14 10.29
N THR A 232 -7.39 5.65 11.53
CA THR A 232 -6.87 6.37 12.71
C THR A 232 -5.36 6.53 12.74
N TRP A 233 -4.62 5.70 11.98
CA TRP A 233 -3.15 5.79 11.89
C TRP A 233 -2.67 6.99 11.07
N LEU A 234 -3.47 7.41 10.06
CA LEU A 234 -3.02 8.36 9.05
C LEU A 234 -2.73 9.77 9.63
N PRO A 235 -3.58 10.36 10.51
CA PRO A 235 -3.24 11.63 11.16
C PRO A 235 -2.07 11.52 12.15
N ASP A 236 -1.84 10.36 12.74
CA ASP A 236 -0.72 10.16 13.67
C ASP A 236 0.59 9.96 12.90
N ALA A 237 0.54 9.47 11.65
CA ALA A 237 1.68 9.42 10.72
C ALA A 237 2.29 10.81 10.41
N MET A 238 1.59 11.90 10.76
CA MET A 238 2.12 13.27 10.64
C MET A 238 3.32 13.55 11.58
N ALA A 239 3.66 12.64 12.47
CA ALA A 239 4.87 12.66 13.28
C ALA A 239 6.17 12.66 12.45
N GLY A 240 6.15 12.07 11.26
CA GLY A 240 7.28 12.07 10.34
C GLY A 240 7.57 13.43 9.70
N PRO A 241 8.77 13.61 9.09
CA PRO A 241 9.13 14.82 8.36
C PRO A 241 8.11 15.18 7.27
N THR A 242 7.91 16.47 7.01
CA THR A 242 6.87 16.90 6.05
C THR A 242 7.05 16.38 4.62
N PRO A 243 8.27 16.24 4.06
CA PRO A 243 8.45 15.59 2.76
C PRO A 243 7.87 14.15 2.72
N VAL A 244 8.01 13.40 3.82
CA VAL A 244 7.40 12.07 3.97
C VAL A 244 5.89 12.17 3.91
N SER A 245 5.30 13.08 4.69
CA SER A 245 3.84 13.30 4.68
C SER A 245 3.35 13.67 3.28
N SER A 246 4.10 14.49 2.54
CA SER A 246 3.76 14.83 1.16
C SER A 246 3.76 13.61 0.26
N LEU A 247 4.83 12.80 0.25
CA LEU A 247 4.93 11.64 -0.63
C LEU A 247 3.91 10.55 -0.28
N LEU A 248 3.81 10.17 1.00
CA LEU A 248 2.94 9.09 1.46
C LEU A 248 1.47 9.38 1.22
N HIS A 249 1.05 10.65 1.41
CA HIS A 249 -0.37 11.01 1.45
C HIS A 249 -0.88 11.70 0.19
N SER A 250 -0.03 11.94 -0.82
CA SER A 250 -0.49 12.52 -2.10
C SER A 250 -0.63 11.49 -3.23
N SER A 251 0.40 10.67 -3.48
CA SER A 251 0.51 9.90 -4.72
C SER A 251 0.95 8.45 -4.56
N THR A 252 1.30 8.00 -3.34
CA THR A 252 1.93 6.70 -3.17
C THR A 252 1.19 5.79 -2.18
N MET A 253 1.62 5.68 -0.92
CA MET A 253 1.13 4.67 0.01
C MET A 253 -0.39 4.63 0.15
N VAL A 254 -1.02 5.79 0.38
CA VAL A 254 -2.47 5.82 0.59
C VAL A 254 -3.28 5.63 -0.69
N VAL A 255 -2.67 5.91 -1.84
CA VAL A 255 -3.25 5.67 -3.16
C VAL A 255 -3.13 4.19 -3.55
N ALA A 256 -2.18 3.45 -2.97
CA ALA A 256 -1.96 2.03 -3.30
C ALA A 256 -3.22 1.17 -3.09
N GLY A 257 -4.04 1.44 -2.06
CA GLY A 257 -5.30 0.72 -1.87
C GLY A 257 -6.34 1.06 -2.94
N VAL A 258 -6.42 2.32 -3.37
CA VAL A 258 -7.28 2.72 -4.50
C VAL A 258 -6.79 2.09 -5.80
N PHE A 259 -5.46 2.07 -6.00
CA PHE A 259 -4.83 1.43 -7.15
C PHE A 259 -5.08 -0.09 -7.18
N LEU A 260 -5.03 -0.79 -6.03
CA LEU A 260 -5.39 -2.20 -5.92
C LEU A 260 -6.82 -2.45 -6.43
N VAL A 261 -7.79 -1.64 -5.96
CA VAL A 261 -9.18 -1.77 -6.39
C VAL A 261 -9.32 -1.44 -7.88
N SER A 262 -8.61 -0.41 -8.37
CA SER A 262 -8.65 -0.04 -9.78
C SER A 262 -7.98 -1.07 -10.69
N ARG A 263 -6.89 -1.70 -10.25
CA ARG A 263 -6.11 -2.70 -11.02
C ARG A 263 -6.82 -4.05 -11.10
N LEU A 264 -7.41 -4.51 -9.99
CA LEU A 264 -8.19 -5.74 -9.92
C LEU A 264 -9.70 -5.46 -10.01
N TYR A 265 -10.08 -4.39 -10.71
CA TYR A 265 -11.47 -3.94 -10.77
C TYR A 265 -12.47 -5.04 -11.21
N PRO A 266 -12.16 -5.92 -12.19
CA PRO A 266 -13.02 -7.04 -12.54
C PRO A 266 -13.40 -7.95 -11.37
N VAL A 267 -12.46 -8.23 -10.46
CA VAL A 267 -12.71 -9.04 -9.25
C VAL A 267 -13.71 -8.34 -8.33
N PHE A 268 -13.53 -7.03 -8.13
CA PHE A 268 -14.44 -6.24 -7.29
C PHE A 268 -15.79 -6.02 -7.96
N PHE A 269 -15.80 -5.81 -9.28
CA PHE A 269 -17.00 -5.61 -10.06
C PHE A 269 -17.94 -6.82 -9.97
N THR A 270 -17.40 -8.02 -10.21
CA THR A 270 -18.15 -9.27 -10.13
C THR A 270 -18.42 -9.65 -8.68
N GLY A 271 -17.43 -9.53 -7.79
CA GLY A 271 -17.55 -9.94 -6.39
C GLY A 271 -18.56 -9.14 -5.59
N PHE A 272 -18.70 -7.83 -5.87
CA PHE A 272 -19.66 -6.96 -5.18
C PHE A 272 -20.89 -6.60 -6.02
N ASP A 273 -21.07 -7.21 -7.19
CA ASP A 273 -22.18 -6.93 -8.13
C ASP A 273 -22.35 -5.41 -8.34
N ILE A 274 -21.26 -4.74 -8.72
CA ILE A 274 -21.28 -3.28 -8.95
C ILE A 274 -22.25 -3.00 -10.11
N LEU A 275 -23.13 -2.02 -9.93
CA LEU A 275 -24.26 -1.66 -10.80
C LEU A 275 -25.46 -2.64 -10.78
N GLY A 276 -25.38 -3.77 -10.10
CA GLY A 276 -26.48 -4.75 -9.99
C GLY A 276 -27.45 -4.46 -8.85
N THR A 277 -26.98 -3.88 -7.74
CA THR A 277 -27.76 -3.68 -6.52
C THR A 277 -27.78 -2.23 -6.04
N GLY A 278 -28.62 -1.94 -5.05
CA GLY A 278 -28.80 -0.58 -4.49
C GLY A 278 -27.62 -0.02 -3.68
N GLY A 279 -26.53 -0.77 -3.50
CA GLY A 279 -25.31 -0.32 -2.85
C GLY A 279 -24.39 -1.48 -2.50
N ASN A 280 -23.10 -1.26 -2.60
CA ASN A 280 -22.09 -2.27 -2.30
C ASN A 280 -21.10 -1.80 -1.22
N PHE A 281 -20.27 -2.73 -0.74
CA PHE A 281 -19.39 -2.51 0.40
C PHE A 281 -18.36 -1.39 0.15
N ILE A 282 -17.78 -1.29 -1.06
CA ILE A 282 -16.81 -0.24 -1.41
C ILE A 282 -17.46 1.15 -1.32
N MET A 283 -18.63 1.29 -1.92
CA MET A 283 -19.35 2.56 -1.96
C MET A 283 -19.78 3.03 -0.57
N VAL A 284 -20.31 2.12 0.26
CA VAL A 284 -20.73 2.42 1.64
C VAL A 284 -19.54 2.87 2.50
N ILE A 285 -18.43 2.14 2.46
CA ILE A 285 -17.21 2.51 3.22
C ILE A 285 -16.65 3.84 2.72
N GLY A 286 -16.62 4.08 1.40
CA GLY A 286 -16.20 5.35 0.83
C GLY A 286 -17.05 6.52 1.34
N ALA A 287 -18.38 6.38 1.31
CA ALA A 287 -19.33 7.40 1.78
C ALA A 287 -19.16 7.72 3.28
N ILE A 288 -19.07 6.70 4.13
CA ILE A 288 -18.83 6.86 5.56
C ILE A 288 -17.50 7.59 5.79
N THR A 289 -16.46 7.21 5.06
CA THR A 289 -15.12 7.79 5.18
C THR A 289 -15.12 9.28 4.82
N ILE A 290 -15.82 9.70 3.76
CA ILE A 290 -15.95 11.10 3.35
C ILE A 290 -16.43 11.96 4.53
N VAL A 291 -17.56 11.57 5.13
CA VAL A 291 -18.21 12.37 6.19
C VAL A 291 -17.40 12.38 7.48
N ILE A 292 -16.96 11.22 7.93
CA ILE A 292 -16.18 11.09 9.18
C ILE A 292 -14.89 11.89 9.10
N ALA A 293 -14.13 11.73 8.01
CA ALA A 293 -12.85 12.42 7.86
C ALA A 293 -13.03 13.95 7.72
N ALA A 294 -14.02 14.40 6.94
CA ALA A 294 -14.30 15.81 6.80
C ALA A 294 -14.73 16.45 8.13
N ALA A 295 -15.54 15.76 8.95
CA ALA A 295 -15.92 16.23 10.28
C ALA A 295 -14.71 16.34 11.24
N LEU A 296 -13.81 15.36 11.20
CA LEU A 296 -12.57 15.40 12.01
C LEU A 296 -11.62 16.53 11.60
N ALA A 297 -11.55 16.88 10.30
CA ALA A 297 -10.74 17.97 9.81
C ALA A 297 -11.13 19.34 10.42
N PHE A 298 -12.42 19.57 10.73
CA PHE A 298 -12.89 20.81 11.32
C PHE A 298 -12.34 21.10 12.72
N VAL A 299 -12.08 20.05 13.50
CA VAL A 299 -11.65 20.22 14.91
C VAL A 299 -10.14 20.24 15.09
N GLN A 300 -9.38 19.96 14.02
CA GLN A 300 -7.93 19.98 14.09
C GLN A 300 -7.37 21.40 14.07
N ASN A 301 -6.34 21.65 14.90
CA ASN A 301 -5.56 22.89 14.89
C ASN A 301 -4.22 22.73 14.19
N ASP A 302 -3.70 21.51 14.10
CA ASP A 302 -2.49 21.15 13.36
C ASP A 302 -2.77 21.11 11.84
N ILE A 303 -2.03 21.91 11.07
CA ILE A 303 -2.21 22.06 9.61
C ILE A 303 -1.97 20.73 8.88
N LYS A 304 -0.97 19.92 9.30
CA LYS A 304 -0.69 18.60 8.72
C LYS A 304 -1.84 17.63 9.00
N LYS A 305 -2.42 17.65 10.21
CA LYS A 305 -3.56 16.79 10.56
C LYS A 305 -4.83 17.18 9.80
N VAL A 306 -5.08 18.46 9.55
CA VAL A 306 -6.17 18.89 8.65
C VAL A 306 -5.98 18.31 7.26
N LEU A 307 -4.77 18.41 6.70
CA LEU A 307 -4.44 17.87 5.39
C LEU A 307 -4.54 16.33 5.37
N ALA A 308 -4.17 15.66 6.46
CA ALA A 308 -4.29 14.22 6.61
C ALA A 308 -5.75 13.75 6.53
N TYR A 309 -6.64 14.33 7.32
CA TYR A 309 -8.08 14.04 7.27
C TYR A 309 -8.69 14.41 5.93
N SER A 310 -8.24 15.50 5.32
CA SER A 310 -8.70 15.86 3.99
C SER A 310 -8.24 14.83 2.93
N THR A 311 -7.07 14.20 3.10
CA THR A 311 -6.63 13.08 2.24
C THR A 311 -7.54 11.86 2.41
N VAL A 312 -7.82 11.44 3.66
CA VAL A 312 -8.77 10.35 3.94
C VAL A 312 -10.12 10.59 3.26
N SER A 313 -10.63 11.83 3.34
CA SER A 313 -11.89 12.20 2.68
C SER A 313 -11.81 12.09 1.15
N GLN A 314 -10.72 12.52 0.50
CA GLN A 314 -10.57 12.40 -0.96
C GLN A 314 -10.43 10.93 -1.41
N LEU A 315 -9.70 10.12 -0.65
CA LEU A 315 -9.64 8.67 -0.90
C LEU A 315 -11.02 8.01 -0.74
N GLY A 316 -11.84 8.51 0.19
CA GLY A 316 -13.26 8.14 0.30
C GLY A 316 -14.06 8.43 -0.97
N TYR A 317 -13.82 9.58 -1.65
CA TYR A 317 -14.43 9.87 -2.96
C TYR A 317 -13.99 8.89 -4.04
N MET A 318 -12.70 8.54 -4.08
CA MET A 318 -12.20 7.57 -5.05
C MET A 318 -12.85 6.20 -4.84
N MET A 319 -12.97 5.73 -3.58
CA MET A 319 -13.65 4.49 -3.26
C MET A 319 -15.16 4.56 -3.56
N LEU A 320 -15.81 5.68 -3.25
CA LEU A 320 -17.21 5.92 -3.61
C LEU A 320 -17.42 5.80 -5.12
N GLY A 321 -16.54 6.42 -5.92
CA GLY A 321 -16.57 6.34 -7.37
C GLY A 321 -16.38 4.92 -7.89
N LEU A 322 -15.35 4.21 -7.41
CA LEU A 322 -15.10 2.81 -7.80
C LEU A 322 -16.28 1.90 -7.46
N GLY A 323 -16.85 2.03 -6.26
CA GLY A 323 -18.03 1.27 -5.86
C GLY A 323 -19.30 1.62 -6.65
N ALA A 324 -19.38 2.81 -7.22
CA ALA A 324 -20.50 3.25 -8.03
C ALA A 324 -20.33 3.02 -9.54
N GLY A 325 -19.26 2.36 -9.98
CA GLY A 325 -19.00 2.14 -11.40
C GLY A 325 -18.31 3.31 -12.12
N ALA A 326 -17.88 4.33 -11.40
CA ALA A 326 -17.15 5.48 -11.94
C ALA A 326 -15.62 5.26 -11.89
N TRP A 327 -15.15 4.23 -12.60
CA TRP A 327 -13.73 3.82 -12.56
C TRP A 327 -12.81 4.92 -13.11
N LEU A 328 -13.06 5.42 -14.32
CA LEU A 328 -12.21 6.47 -14.93
C LEU A 328 -12.17 7.76 -14.12
N PRO A 329 -13.30 8.33 -13.63
CA PRO A 329 -13.26 9.49 -12.76
C PRO A 329 -12.46 9.28 -11.48
N ALA A 330 -12.53 8.08 -10.87
CA ALA A 330 -11.75 7.74 -9.68
C ALA A 330 -10.25 7.70 -9.98
N VAL A 331 -9.84 7.05 -11.07
CA VAL A 331 -8.43 7.02 -11.53
C VAL A 331 -7.93 8.42 -11.89
N PHE A 332 -8.74 9.21 -12.59
CA PHE A 332 -8.38 10.59 -12.92
C PHE A 332 -8.26 11.45 -11.66
N HIS A 333 -9.07 11.18 -10.63
CA HIS A 333 -8.94 11.88 -9.36
C HIS A 333 -7.65 11.51 -8.61
N ILE A 334 -7.13 10.27 -8.74
CA ILE A 334 -5.79 9.91 -8.25
C ILE A 334 -4.75 10.85 -8.86
N PHE A 335 -4.80 11.03 -10.19
CA PHE A 335 -3.86 11.84 -10.94
C PHE A 335 -3.87 13.30 -10.50
N THR A 336 -5.02 13.94 -10.44
CA THR A 336 -5.13 15.34 -10.03
C THR A 336 -4.85 15.54 -8.54
N HIS A 337 -5.32 14.62 -7.68
CA HIS A 337 -5.09 14.62 -6.24
C HIS A 337 -3.61 14.66 -5.89
N ALA A 338 -2.80 13.91 -6.60
CA ALA A 338 -1.38 13.83 -6.37
C ALA A 338 -0.70 15.21 -6.40
N PHE A 339 -1.04 16.06 -7.35
CA PHE A 339 -0.42 17.39 -7.51
C PHE A 339 -0.85 18.37 -6.43
N PHE A 340 -2.16 18.56 -6.24
CA PHE A 340 -2.61 19.56 -5.27
C PHE A 340 -2.33 19.12 -3.83
N LYS A 341 -2.34 17.83 -3.51
CA LYS A 341 -2.00 17.35 -2.17
C LYS A 341 -0.52 17.46 -1.86
N ALA A 342 0.34 17.08 -2.80
CA ALA A 342 1.78 17.25 -2.62
C ALA A 342 2.12 18.73 -2.39
N CYS A 343 1.52 19.64 -3.17
CA CYS A 343 1.70 21.07 -3.02
C CYS A 343 1.26 21.57 -1.63
N LEU A 344 0.09 21.15 -1.15
CA LEU A 344 -0.42 21.54 0.17
C LEU A 344 0.47 21.04 1.31
N PHE A 345 0.91 19.78 1.28
CA PHE A 345 1.81 19.26 2.30
C PHE A 345 3.18 19.93 2.28
N LEU A 346 3.79 20.09 1.11
CA LEU A 346 5.07 20.80 1.00
C LEU A 346 4.93 22.26 1.39
N GLY A 347 3.78 22.91 1.09
CA GLY A 347 3.46 24.26 1.53
C GLY A 347 3.36 24.36 3.06
N ALA A 348 2.71 23.39 3.73
CA ALA A 348 2.70 23.32 5.18
C ALA A 348 4.10 23.16 5.77
N GLY A 349 4.97 22.39 5.09
CA GLY A 349 6.37 22.26 5.49
C GLY A 349 7.18 23.54 5.28
N SER A 350 6.93 24.27 4.18
CA SER A 350 7.55 25.59 3.93
C SER A 350 7.20 26.57 5.05
N ILE A 351 5.93 26.61 5.46
CA ILE A 351 5.46 27.48 6.56
C ILE A 351 6.15 27.09 7.88
N SER A 352 6.15 25.80 8.20
CA SER A 352 6.78 25.33 9.44
C SER A 352 8.29 25.60 9.48
N HIS A 353 8.97 25.39 8.36
CA HIS A 353 10.43 25.56 8.27
C HIS A 353 10.88 27.02 8.33
N SER A 354 10.13 27.95 7.71
CA SER A 354 10.59 29.32 7.47
C SER A 354 9.79 30.39 8.20
N ALA A 355 8.66 30.07 8.85
CA ALA A 355 7.77 31.08 9.43
C ALA A 355 7.19 30.75 10.81
N SER A 356 7.17 29.47 11.23
CA SER A 356 6.56 29.10 12.51
C SER A 356 7.45 28.25 13.42
N HIS A 357 8.77 28.38 13.29
CA HIS A 357 9.77 27.70 14.14
C HIS A 357 9.45 26.21 14.36
N HIS A 358 9.22 25.47 13.26
CA HIS A 358 8.85 24.07 13.25
C HIS A 358 7.50 23.70 13.87
N SER A 359 6.70 24.68 14.33
CA SER A 359 5.31 24.44 14.77
C SER A 359 4.36 24.22 13.60
N PHE A 360 3.35 23.36 13.84
CA PHE A 360 2.24 23.11 12.91
C PHE A 360 0.89 23.59 13.44
N ASP A 361 0.85 24.23 14.62
CA ASP A 361 -0.39 24.73 15.22
C ASP A 361 -0.81 26.06 14.58
N MET A 362 -1.83 25.99 13.69
CA MET A 362 -2.38 27.16 13.00
C MET A 362 -2.97 28.21 13.95
N LYS A 363 -3.43 27.80 15.14
CA LYS A 363 -4.12 28.70 16.06
C LYS A 363 -3.16 29.43 16.98
N LYS A 364 -2.05 28.78 17.35
CA LYS A 364 -1.06 29.36 18.28
C LYS A 364 0.04 30.12 17.53
N ASP A 365 0.59 29.56 16.48
CA ASP A 365 1.88 29.99 15.93
C ASP A 365 1.82 30.52 14.50
N MET A 366 0.63 30.62 13.90
CA MET A 366 0.44 31.11 12.53
C MET A 366 -0.53 32.30 12.48
N GLY A 367 -0.48 33.02 11.37
CA GLY A 367 -1.37 34.15 11.06
C GLY A 367 -0.66 35.22 10.22
N GLY A 368 -1.38 35.91 9.37
CA GLY A 368 -0.88 37.03 8.59
C GLY A 368 0.21 36.73 7.55
N LEU A 369 0.54 35.44 7.30
CA LEU A 369 1.70 35.03 6.51
C LEU A 369 1.63 35.37 5.02
N ARG A 370 0.49 35.77 4.48
CA ARG A 370 0.29 36.05 3.02
C ARG A 370 1.24 37.07 2.43
N LYS A 371 1.69 38.05 3.23
CA LYS A 371 2.59 39.10 2.76
C LYS A 371 4.06 38.71 2.86
N VAL A 372 4.38 37.87 3.79
CA VAL A 372 5.74 37.41 4.10
C VAL A 372 6.13 36.23 3.21
N MET A 373 5.18 35.36 2.91
CA MET A 373 5.38 34.16 2.09
C MET A 373 4.47 34.17 0.84
N PRO A 374 4.66 35.09 -0.11
CA PRO A 374 3.75 35.25 -1.25
C PRO A 374 3.74 34.06 -2.21
N ILE A 375 4.87 33.37 -2.43
CA ILE A 375 4.94 32.20 -3.30
C ILE A 375 4.21 31.03 -2.65
N THR A 376 4.53 30.76 -1.39
CA THR A 376 3.87 29.71 -0.60
C THR A 376 2.37 29.96 -0.49
N PHE A 377 1.93 31.21 -0.26
CA PHE A 377 0.51 31.60 -0.22
C PHE A 377 -0.19 31.33 -1.55
N THR A 378 0.39 31.79 -2.66
CA THR A 378 -0.22 31.65 -4.00
C THR A 378 -0.38 30.18 -4.37
N THR A 379 0.67 29.38 -4.17
CA THR A 379 0.64 27.94 -4.47
C THR A 379 -0.34 27.19 -3.56
N TRP A 380 -0.45 27.59 -2.29
CA TRP A 380 -1.44 27.08 -1.35
C TRP A 380 -2.88 27.36 -1.80
N ILE A 381 -3.18 28.61 -2.21
CA ILE A 381 -4.53 28.98 -2.67
C ILE A 381 -4.92 28.20 -3.91
N ILE A 382 -4.03 28.12 -4.93
CA ILE A 382 -4.26 27.35 -6.14
C ILE A 382 -4.62 25.89 -5.79
N SER A 383 -3.83 25.26 -4.94
CA SER A 383 -4.02 23.87 -4.54
C SER A 383 -5.25 23.67 -3.65
N THR A 384 -5.59 24.66 -2.81
CA THR A 384 -6.81 24.63 -2.00
C THR A 384 -8.05 24.73 -2.88
N LEU A 385 -8.07 25.62 -3.88
CA LEU A 385 -9.18 25.74 -4.82
C LEU A 385 -9.33 24.46 -5.68
N ALA A 386 -8.21 23.85 -6.10
CA ALA A 386 -8.21 22.55 -6.75
C ALA A 386 -8.83 21.46 -5.85
N LEU A 387 -8.39 21.35 -4.60
CA LEU A 387 -8.93 20.38 -3.64
C LEU A 387 -10.43 20.58 -3.40
N CYS A 388 -10.91 21.81 -3.34
CA CYS A 388 -12.32 22.14 -3.17
C CYS A 388 -13.17 21.78 -4.38
N GLY A 389 -12.57 21.64 -5.56
CA GLY A 389 -13.30 21.40 -6.81
C GLY A 389 -13.85 22.68 -7.43
N VAL A 390 -13.12 23.78 -7.34
CA VAL A 390 -13.51 25.07 -7.96
C VAL A 390 -13.04 25.10 -9.41
N PHE A 391 -13.92 25.49 -10.33
CA PHE A 391 -13.55 25.74 -11.73
C PHE A 391 -12.61 26.98 -11.82
N PRO A 392 -11.53 26.95 -12.63
CA PRO A 392 -11.09 25.94 -13.60
C PRO A 392 -9.99 24.99 -13.07
N PHE A 393 -9.83 24.82 -11.76
CA PHE A 393 -8.76 24.02 -11.19
C PHE A 393 -9.03 22.51 -11.38
N SER A 394 -7.95 21.72 -11.36
CA SER A 394 -7.95 20.30 -11.75
C SER A 394 -8.95 19.42 -10.97
N GLY A 395 -9.16 19.71 -9.68
CA GLY A 395 -10.09 18.93 -8.86
C GLY A 395 -11.56 19.09 -9.24
N PHE A 396 -11.95 20.17 -9.91
CA PHE A 396 -13.29 20.32 -10.47
C PHE A 396 -13.56 19.21 -11.51
N PHE A 397 -12.67 19.04 -12.46
CA PHE A 397 -12.83 18.08 -13.55
C PHE A 397 -12.87 16.62 -13.07
N SER A 398 -12.19 16.28 -11.98
CA SER A 398 -12.10 14.90 -11.50
C SER A 398 -13.11 14.59 -10.38
N LYS A 399 -13.23 15.44 -9.36
CA LYS A 399 -14.11 15.20 -8.21
C LYS A 399 -15.58 15.36 -8.55
N ASP A 400 -15.90 16.39 -9.33
CA ASP A 400 -17.29 16.64 -9.76
C ASP A 400 -17.78 15.53 -10.68
N GLU A 401 -16.90 15.01 -11.55
CA GLU A 401 -17.19 13.87 -12.40
C GLU A 401 -17.48 12.60 -11.60
N ILE A 402 -16.78 12.35 -10.48
CA ILE A 402 -17.13 11.24 -9.57
C ILE A 402 -18.56 11.41 -9.05
N ILE A 403 -18.89 12.60 -8.50
CA ILE A 403 -20.20 12.87 -7.90
C ILE A 403 -21.32 12.75 -8.94
N ASP A 404 -21.09 13.24 -10.16
CA ASP A 404 -22.06 13.18 -11.25
C ASP A 404 -22.31 11.74 -11.71
N ASN A 405 -21.25 10.94 -11.90
CA ASN A 405 -21.38 9.53 -12.27
C ASN A 405 -22.10 8.71 -11.21
N VAL A 406 -21.81 8.92 -9.92
CA VAL A 406 -22.53 8.28 -8.81
C VAL A 406 -24.04 8.55 -8.92
N GLY A 407 -24.42 9.80 -9.20
CA GLY A 407 -25.83 10.15 -9.39
C GLY A 407 -26.43 9.59 -10.67
N ASN A 408 -25.70 9.55 -11.78
CA ASN A 408 -26.19 9.01 -13.05
C ASN A 408 -26.39 7.49 -13.01
N ASN A 409 -25.56 6.78 -12.26
CA ASN A 409 -25.68 5.34 -12.03
C ASN A 409 -26.78 4.96 -11.02
N GLY A 410 -27.66 5.92 -10.66
CA GLY A 410 -28.83 5.67 -9.82
C GLY A 410 -28.61 5.84 -8.32
N TYR A 411 -27.40 6.11 -7.86
CA TYR A 411 -27.06 6.19 -6.44
C TYR A 411 -27.24 7.59 -5.84
N GLN A 412 -28.46 8.15 -5.93
CA GLN A 412 -28.77 9.54 -5.53
C GLN A 412 -28.40 9.88 -4.09
N MET A 413 -28.63 8.97 -3.15
CA MET A 413 -28.26 9.18 -1.73
C MET A 413 -26.74 9.38 -1.57
N PHE A 414 -25.95 8.58 -2.26
CA PHE A 414 -24.50 8.65 -2.21
C PHE A 414 -23.95 9.90 -2.92
N MET A 415 -24.60 10.35 -3.99
CA MET A 415 -24.33 11.63 -4.63
C MET A 415 -24.53 12.79 -3.63
N ILE A 416 -25.62 12.80 -2.85
CA ILE A 416 -25.89 13.81 -1.83
C ILE A 416 -24.79 13.78 -0.75
N ILE A 417 -24.37 12.59 -0.30
CA ILE A 417 -23.25 12.46 0.64
C ILE A 417 -21.96 13.05 0.06
N GLY A 418 -21.69 12.81 -1.22
CA GLY A 418 -20.58 13.43 -1.94
C GLY A 418 -20.67 14.97 -1.93
N LEU A 419 -21.83 15.55 -2.22
CA LEU A 419 -22.05 17.00 -2.19
C LEU A 419 -21.87 17.60 -0.77
N ILE A 420 -22.35 16.91 0.27
CA ILE A 420 -22.12 17.30 1.68
C ILE A 420 -20.61 17.29 1.99
N GLY A 421 -19.89 16.26 1.58
CA GLY A 421 -18.44 16.19 1.73
C GLY A 421 -17.70 17.30 0.98
N ALA A 422 -18.19 17.72 -0.21
CA ALA A 422 -17.63 18.83 -0.97
C ALA A 422 -17.79 20.16 -0.22
N PHE A 423 -19.00 20.44 0.31
CA PHE A 423 -19.26 21.57 1.20
C PHE A 423 -18.31 21.59 2.41
N MET A 424 -18.19 20.46 3.10
CA MET A 424 -17.33 20.32 4.27
C MET A 424 -15.85 20.55 3.90
N THR A 425 -15.40 20.01 2.75
CA THR A 425 -14.03 20.21 2.25
C THR A 425 -13.74 21.69 2.04
N ALA A 426 -14.61 22.41 1.37
CA ALA A 426 -14.50 23.84 1.14
C ALA A 426 -14.43 24.61 2.47
N ALA A 427 -15.27 24.23 3.43
CA ALA A 427 -15.36 24.91 4.70
C ALA A 427 -14.12 24.71 5.60
N TYR A 428 -13.62 23.47 5.80
CA TYR A 428 -12.45 23.29 6.66
C TYR A 428 -11.16 23.80 6.01
N MET A 429 -11.00 23.72 4.68
CA MET A 429 -9.83 24.27 3.98
C MET A 429 -9.82 25.81 4.03
N THR A 430 -10.99 26.45 3.91
CA THR A 430 -11.12 27.91 4.11
C THR A 430 -10.72 28.31 5.54
N ARG A 431 -11.16 27.55 6.56
CA ARG A 431 -10.73 27.78 7.95
C ARG A 431 -9.21 27.64 8.10
N ALA A 432 -8.61 26.58 7.54
CA ALA A 432 -7.16 26.38 7.61
C ALA A 432 -6.38 27.52 6.92
N THR A 433 -6.81 27.91 5.73
CA THR A 433 -6.23 29.04 4.99
C THR A 433 -6.36 30.35 5.75
N TYR A 434 -7.53 30.60 6.37
CA TYR A 434 -7.76 31.80 7.17
C TYR A 434 -6.83 31.88 8.37
N LEU A 435 -6.71 30.81 9.15
CA LEU A 435 -5.87 30.75 10.33
C LEU A 435 -4.37 30.90 10.03
N THR A 436 -3.93 30.44 8.87
CA THR A 436 -2.51 30.46 8.49
C THR A 436 -2.09 31.78 7.85
N PHE A 437 -2.87 32.26 6.89
CA PHE A 437 -2.43 33.37 6.02
C PHE A 437 -3.11 34.72 6.31
N PHE A 438 -4.23 34.70 7.04
CA PHE A 438 -5.00 35.87 7.33
C PHE A 438 -5.06 36.15 8.85
N GLY A 439 -5.64 37.29 9.24
CA GLY A 439 -5.66 37.73 10.61
C GLY A 439 -4.33 38.36 11.08
N GLU A 440 -4.16 38.46 12.37
CA GLU A 440 -2.95 38.98 13.00
C GLU A 440 -1.92 37.86 13.17
N PRO A 441 -0.60 38.11 13.01
CA PRO A 441 0.45 37.18 13.37
C PRO A 441 0.34 36.76 14.85
N ARG A 442 0.62 35.50 15.14
CA ARG A 442 0.52 34.89 16.48
C ARG A 442 1.74 34.01 16.77
N GLY A 443 2.17 34.01 18.05
CA GLY A 443 3.28 33.18 18.51
C GLY A 443 4.52 33.31 17.64
N ALA A 444 5.05 32.22 17.14
CA ALA A 444 6.26 32.20 16.31
C ALA A 444 6.14 33.09 15.06
N SER A 445 4.97 33.18 14.42
CA SER A 445 4.79 34.08 13.26
C SER A 445 4.76 35.58 13.64
N ALA A 446 4.61 35.93 14.93
CA ALA A 446 4.76 37.26 15.45
C ALA A 446 6.18 37.58 15.96
N GLY A 447 7.10 36.62 15.89
CA GLY A 447 8.48 36.73 16.42
C GLY A 447 8.57 36.39 17.91
N GLU A 448 7.54 35.75 18.49
CA GLU A 448 7.58 35.30 19.89
C GLU A 448 8.31 33.97 19.96
N HIS A 449 9.44 33.91 20.71
CA HIS A 449 10.16 32.67 21.00
C HIS A 449 9.50 31.97 22.18
N HIS A 450 8.97 30.79 22.01
CA HIS A 450 8.60 29.92 23.12
C HIS A 450 9.87 29.30 23.68
N GLU A 451 10.30 29.79 24.88
CA GLU A 451 11.20 29.02 25.72
C GLU A 451 10.53 27.66 26.00
N GLU A 452 11.14 26.57 25.55
CA GLU A 452 10.72 25.23 25.96
C GLU A 452 10.89 25.13 27.49
N HIS A 453 9.80 25.32 28.22
CA HIS A 453 9.71 24.86 29.59
C HIS A 453 9.82 23.33 29.56
N ALA A 454 11.04 22.82 29.76
CA ALA A 454 11.26 21.46 30.21
C ALA A 454 10.47 21.31 31.52
N THR A 455 9.30 20.67 31.44
CA THR A 455 8.56 20.23 32.61
C THR A 455 9.41 19.22 33.35
N ALA A 456 10.03 19.68 34.44
CA ALA A 456 10.65 18.85 35.44
C ALA A 456 9.60 17.89 36.01
N HIS A 457 9.65 16.64 35.63
CA HIS A 457 9.18 15.51 36.41
C HIS A 457 10.27 14.44 36.37
N ASP A 458 11.00 14.42 37.41
CA ASP A 458 11.53 13.36 38.24
C ASP A 458 12.93 13.77 38.75
N ALA A 459 12.92 14.31 39.97
CA ALA A 459 14.08 14.30 40.85
C ALA A 459 14.17 12.91 41.48
N HIS A 460 15.23 12.19 41.17
CA HIS A 460 16.08 11.36 42.08
C HIS A 460 16.99 10.47 41.23
N ASP A 461 18.23 10.81 41.14
CA ASP A 461 19.42 10.17 41.72
C ASP A 461 20.68 10.72 41.05
N SER A 462 21.55 11.19 41.94
CA SER A 462 22.87 11.66 41.66
C SER A 462 23.81 10.51 41.22
N HIS A 463 24.66 10.76 40.20
CA HIS A 463 26.10 10.57 40.27
C HIS A 463 26.81 10.97 38.96
N ASP A 464 27.84 11.79 39.18
CA ASP A 464 28.89 12.28 38.31
C ASP A 464 29.21 11.53 37.03
N SER A 465 29.28 12.26 35.90
CA SER A 465 30.44 12.26 35.01
C SER A 465 30.33 13.44 34.03
N HIS A 466 31.38 14.29 34.06
CA HIS A 466 31.67 15.31 33.05
C HIS A 466 31.86 14.67 31.69
N ASP A 467 31.02 15.01 30.73
CA ASP A 467 31.39 15.02 29.32
C ASP A 467 30.68 16.18 28.62
N SER A 468 31.52 16.99 27.99
CA SER A 468 31.22 18.18 27.25
C SER A 468 30.24 17.89 26.10
N HIS A 469 29.01 18.32 26.25
CA HIS A 469 28.07 18.43 25.13
C HIS A 469 28.38 19.67 24.30
N ASP A 470 29.15 19.49 23.23
CA ASP A 470 29.12 20.40 22.08
C ASP A 470 27.77 20.34 21.43
N SER A 471 26.87 21.19 21.88
CA SER A 471 25.65 21.52 21.16
C SER A 471 26.01 22.35 19.91
N HIS A 472 26.26 21.69 18.78
CA HIS A 472 26.20 22.35 17.49
C HIS A 472 24.71 22.69 17.21
N ALA A 473 24.20 23.75 17.84
CA ALA A 473 23.12 24.54 17.31
C ALA A 473 23.61 25.09 15.97
N ALA A 474 23.06 24.61 14.86
CA ALA A 474 23.23 25.28 13.59
C ALA A 474 22.75 26.72 13.78
N ASP A 475 23.62 27.66 13.47
CA ASP A 475 23.38 29.10 13.49
C ASP A 475 22.24 29.43 12.51
N HIS A 476 21.01 29.31 12.98
CA HIS A 476 19.83 29.91 12.36
C HIS A 476 19.74 31.30 12.96
N GLY A 477 20.42 32.26 12.32
CA GLY A 477 20.31 33.65 12.66
C GLY A 477 18.83 34.02 12.87
N ASP A 478 18.60 34.87 13.84
CA ASP A 478 17.32 35.44 14.27
C ASP A 478 16.65 36.23 13.13
N HIS A 479 16.16 35.47 12.13
CA HIS A 479 15.42 36.03 11.00
C HIS A 479 13.94 35.76 11.25
N GLY A 480 13.16 36.83 11.38
CA GLY A 480 11.69 36.74 11.45
C GLY A 480 11.12 35.93 10.25
N PRO A 481 9.79 35.68 10.23
CA PRO A 481 9.15 34.91 9.19
C PRO A 481 9.51 35.38 7.79
N GLN A 482 9.95 34.47 6.90
CA GLN A 482 10.38 34.80 5.53
C GLN A 482 9.97 33.69 4.55
N GLU A 483 10.04 34.01 3.24
CA GLU A 483 9.81 33.00 2.19
C GLU A 483 10.95 31.99 2.16
N SER A 484 10.62 30.73 1.88
CA SER A 484 11.59 29.63 1.79
C SER A 484 12.50 29.75 0.57
N GLY A 485 13.69 29.12 0.63
CA GLY A 485 14.63 29.08 -0.47
C GLY A 485 14.09 28.37 -1.73
N TRP A 486 14.80 28.53 -2.88
CA TRP A 486 14.34 28.04 -4.18
C TRP A 486 14.16 26.51 -4.24
N ARG A 487 14.92 25.74 -3.47
CA ARG A 487 14.77 24.27 -3.43
C ARG A 487 13.46 23.82 -2.81
N ILE A 488 12.85 24.67 -2.00
CA ILE A 488 11.52 24.48 -1.40
C ILE A 488 10.44 25.07 -2.33
N THR A 489 10.63 26.29 -2.82
CA THR A 489 9.59 26.99 -3.59
C THR A 489 9.44 26.49 -5.02
N LEU A 490 10.50 25.99 -5.69
CA LEU A 490 10.39 25.43 -7.03
C LEU A 490 9.44 24.24 -7.12
N PRO A 491 9.54 23.19 -6.24
CA PRO A 491 8.54 22.14 -6.18
C PRO A 491 7.11 22.64 -5.98
N LEU A 492 6.90 23.64 -5.13
CA LEU A 492 5.57 24.22 -4.89
C LEU A 492 4.98 24.84 -6.16
N VAL A 493 5.79 25.62 -6.88
CA VAL A 493 5.35 26.29 -8.12
C VAL A 493 5.00 25.26 -9.21
N LEU A 494 5.87 24.26 -9.43
CA LEU A 494 5.61 23.20 -10.42
C LEU A 494 4.34 22.41 -10.11
N LEU A 495 4.14 22.04 -8.84
CA LEU A 495 2.94 21.33 -8.40
C LEU A 495 1.68 22.20 -8.51
N ALA A 496 1.78 23.49 -8.20
CA ALA A 496 0.64 24.42 -8.32
C ALA A 496 0.24 24.64 -9.79
N VAL A 497 1.20 24.74 -10.71
CA VAL A 497 0.92 24.80 -12.15
C VAL A 497 0.16 23.55 -12.60
N LEU A 498 0.56 22.36 -12.15
CA LEU A 498 -0.13 21.12 -12.48
C LEU A 498 -1.49 21.01 -11.76
N ALA A 499 -1.61 21.51 -10.53
CA ALA A 499 -2.90 21.58 -9.83
C ALA A 499 -3.91 22.51 -10.55
N LEU A 500 -3.43 23.49 -11.31
CA LEU A 500 -4.26 24.32 -12.17
C LEU A 500 -4.58 23.62 -13.50
N SER A 501 -3.54 23.09 -14.20
CA SER A 501 -3.64 22.71 -15.60
C SER A 501 -3.98 21.25 -15.86
N SER A 502 -3.66 20.32 -14.95
CA SER A 502 -3.82 18.88 -15.19
C SER A 502 -5.28 18.44 -15.40
N GLY A 503 -6.25 19.21 -14.90
CA GLY A 503 -7.66 18.97 -15.13
C GLY A 503 -8.09 19.03 -16.60
N PHE A 504 -7.39 19.85 -17.40
CA PHE A 504 -7.68 20.00 -18.82
C PHE A 504 -7.31 18.77 -19.66
N LEU A 505 -6.59 17.80 -19.08
CA LEU A 505 -6.32 16.53 -19.76
C LEU A 505 -7.55 15.60 -19.83
N ASN A 506 -8.59 15.84 -19.02
CA ASN A 506 -9.88 15.15 -19.10
C ASN A 506 -11.02 16.15 -18.83
N ALA A 507 -11.08 17.21 -19.61
CA ALA A 507 -12.03 18.27 -19.42
C ALA A 507 -13.33 18.01 -20.23
N THR A 508 -14.15 17.09 -19.75
CA THR A 508 -15.45 16.69 -20.32
C THR A 508 -16.38 17.84 -20.70
N PRO A 509 -16.38 19.04 -20.01
CA PRO A 509 -17.19 20.19 -20.41
C PRO A 509 -16.86 20.76 -21.79
N PHE A 510 -15.64 20.54 -22.31
CA PHE A 510 -15.15 21.08 -23.56
C PHE A 510 -15.24 20.10 -24.74
N GLY A 511 -15.80 18.91 -24.51
CA GLY A 511 -16.04 17.88 -25.51
C GLY A 511 -14.89 16.86 -25.66
N GLU A 512 -15.12 15.85 -26.47
CA GLU A 512 -14.28 14.64 -26.60
C GLU A 512 -12.80 14.90 -26.90
N LYS A 513 -12.46 15.98 -27.60
CA LYS A 513 -11.07 16.36 -27.88
C LYS A 513 -10.25 16.65 -26.62
N TRP A 514 -10.92 16.95 -25.50
CA TRP A 514 -10.30 17.23 -24.21
C TRP A 514 -10.32 16.03 -23.26
N GLU A 515 -10.90 14.89 -23.67
CA GLU A 515 -10.95 13.64 -22.89
C GLU A 515 -9.75 12.73 -23.18
N ARG A 516 -8.54 13.31 -23.12
CA ARG A 516 -7.30 12.59 -23.47
C ARG A 516 -6.96 11.48 -22.47
N ILE A 517 -7.17 11.71 -21.17
CA ILE A 517 -6.94 10.70 -20.14
C ILE A 517 -7.83 9.46 -20.40
N LYS A 518 -9.09 9.68 -20.74
CA LYS A 518 -10.00 8.60 -21.15
C LYS A 518 -9.38 7.77 -22.28
N THR A 519 -8.96 8.44 -23.33
CA THR A 519 -8.35 7.76 -24.49
C THR A 519 -7.08 6.97 -24.13
N TRP A 520 -6.25 7.49 -23.22
CA TRP A 520 -4.98 6.85 -22.85
C TRP A 520 -5.13 5.72 -21.83
N VAL A 521 -6.15 5.75 -20.97
CA VAL A 521 -6.27 4.85 -19.81
C VAL A 521 -7.29 3.76 -20.04
N GLU A 522 -8.39 4.06 -20.73
CA GLU A 522 -9.42 3.08 -21.00
C GLU A 522 -9.01 2.14 -22.14
N PRO A 523 -8.82 0.85 -21.87
CA PRO A 523 -8.70 -0.12 -22.95
C PRO A 523 -10.06 -0.23 -23.65
N ARG A 524 -10.09 0.10 -24.93
CA ARG A 524 -11.26 -0.06 -25.78
C ARG A 524 -11.43 -1.54 -26.10
N ALA A 525 -12.66 -2.02 -26.09
CA ALA A 525 -12.98 -3.43 -26.25
C ALA A 525 -13.12 -3.82 -27.72
N GLU A 526 -12.04 -4.12 -28.40
CA GLU A 526 -12.03 -5.08 -29.48
C GLU A 526 -10.83 -6.01 -29.34
N VAL A 527 -11.13 -7.31 -29.31
CA VAL A 527 -10.13 -8.35 -29.20
C VAL A 527 -9.66 -8.68 -30.62
N VAL A 528 -8.56 -8.09 -31.05
CA VAL A 528 -7.85 -8.57 -32.23
C VAL A 528 -6.66 -9.39 -31.75
N MET A 529 -6.65 -10.68 -32.09
CA MET A 529 -5.46 -11.51 -31.94
C MET A 529 -4.39 -11.06 -32.92
N GLU A 530 -3.45 -10.23 -32.48
CA GLU A 530 -2.20 -10.10 -33.19
C GLU A 530 -1.24 -11.18 -32.65
N THR A 531 -1.12 -12.27 -33.40
CA THR A 531 -0.01 -13.22 -33.22
C THR A 531 1.27 -12.50 -33.56
N ALA A 532 2.05 -12.12 -32.54
CA ALA A 532 3.40 -11.64 -32.77
C ALA A 532 4.23 -12.73 -33.49
N PRO A 533 5.02 -12.36 -34.53
CA PRO A 533 5.89 -13.32 -35.20
C PRO A 533 6.89 -13.90 -34.18
N GLY A 534 6.92 -15.24 -34.09
CA GLY A 534 7.63 -15.99 -33.06
C GLY A 534 9.12 -15.73 -33.04
N GLY A 535 9.60 -15.25 -31.88
CA GLY A 535 10.96 -15.47 -31.42
C GLY A 535 10.95 -16.47 -30.25
N PRO A 536 11.98 -17.25 -30.02
CA PRO A 536 12.04 -18.17 -28.90
C PRO A 536 12.11 -17.34 -27.61
N GLY A 537 11.00 -17.31 -26.83
CA GLY A 537 10.87 -16.55 -25.60
C GLY A 537 9.75 -15.51 -25.58
N ALA A 538 9.01 -15.28 -26.65
CA ALA A 538 7.79 -14.51 -26.61
C ALA A 538 6.68 -15.37 -25.99
N SER A 539 6.43 -15.17 -24.69
CA SER A 539 5.19 -15.63 -24.08
C SER A 539 4.02 -15.03 -24.85
N ASN A 540 3.14 -15.91 -25.31
CA ASN A 540 1.95 -15.58 -26.07
C ASN A 540 1.27 -14.34 -25.51
N MET A 541 1.17 -13.29 -26.33
CA MET A 541 0.28 -12.17 -26.04
C MET A 541 -1.13 -12.75 -26.01
N LEU A 542 -1.71 -12.76 -24.82
CA LEU A 542 -3.06 -13.23 -24.64
C LEU A 542 -4.02 -12.29 -25.31
N ALA A 543 -4.54 -12.76 -26.40
CA ALA A 543 -5.83 -12.34 -26.88
C ALA A 543 -6.89 -13.02 -26.02
N LEU A 544 -7.78 -12.27 -25.45
CA LEU A 544 -9.05 -12.80 -24.97
C LEU A 544 -9.75 -13.48 -26.16
N PRO A 545 -10.46 -14.61 -25.95
CA PRO A 545 -11.06 -15.37 -27.06
C PRO A 545 -11.92 -14.45 -27.94
N THR A 546 -11.71 -14.51 -29.26
CA THR A 546 -12.61 -13.90 -30.21
C THR A 546 -13.97 -14.57 -30.07
N ALA A 547 -15.02 -13.77 -29.94
CA ALA A 547 -16.37 -14.29 -30.04
C ALA A 547 -16.56 -14.92 -31.42
N GLU A 548 -16.74 -16.25 -31.48
CA GLU A 548 -17.32 -16.87 -32.65
C GLU A 548 -18.70 -16.29 -32.92
N GLU A 549 -19.07 -16.15 -34.19
CA GLU A 549 -20.41 -15.71 -34.59
C GLU A 549 -21.46 -16.54 -33.86
N GLY A 550 -22.13 -15.93 -32.87
CA GLY A 550 -23.10 -16.59 -32.01
C GLY A 550 -22.87 -16.45 -30.50
N ALA A 551 -21.71 -16.06 -30.04
CA ALA A 551 -21.46 -15.83 -28.61
C ALA A 551 -21.92 -14.44 -28.18
N GLU A 552 -23.02 -14.36 -27.44
CA GLU A 552 -23.59 -13.14 -26.90
C GLU A 552 -22.73 -12.44 -25.83
N LYS A 553 -21.52 -12.89 -25.53
CA LYS A 553 -20.70 -12.40 -24.45
C LYS A 553 -19.28 -12.03 -24.91
N SER A 554 -19.06 -10.77 -25.23
CA SER A 554 -17.74 -10.18 -25.20
C SER A 554 -17.10 -10.37 -23.81
N PRO A 555 -15.78 -10.65 -23.69
CA PRO A 555 -15.10 -10.72 -22.40
C PRO A 555 -15.26 -9.47 -21.53
N CYS A 556 -15.56 -8.34 -22.15
CA CYS A 556 -15.88 -7.09 -21.48
C CYS A 556 -17.39 -6.84 -21.30
N GLY A 557 -18.26 -7.79 -21.67
CA GLY A 557 -19.72 -7.72 -21.50
C GLY A 557 -20.44 -6.70 -22.39
N SER A 558 -19.72 -6.01 -23.27
CA SER A 558 -20.26 -5.03 -24.21
C SER A 558 -20.62 -5.71 -25.54
N LYS A 559 -21.75 -5.30 -26.15
CA LYS A 559 -22.16 -5.78 -27.46
C LYS A 559 -21.44 -5.08 -28.61
N THR A 560 -20.83 -3.91 -28.32
CA THR A 560 -20.08 -3.12 -29.28
C THR A 560 -18.82 -2.57 -28.65
N PRO A 561 -17.69 -2.47 -29.41
CA PRO A 561 -16.43 -1.94 -28.92
C PRO A 561 -16.49 -0.51 -28.35
N GLU A 562 -17.50 0.23 -28.76
CA GLU A 562 -17.71 1.64 -28.39
C GLU A 562 -18.40 1.82 -27.03
N GLU A 563 -19.00 0.76 -26.46
CA GLU A 563 -19.89 0.85 -25.30
C GLU A 563 -19.24 0.45 -23.98
N GLY A 564 -18.05 -0.16 -23.97
CA GLY A 564 -17.51 -0.72 -22.74
C GLY A 564 -16.00 -0.64 -22.58
N VAL A 565 -15.58 -0.66 -21.34
CA VAL A 565 -14.20 -0.71 -20.90
C VAL A 565 -13.89 -2.13 -20.42
N CYS A 566 -12.77 -2.72 -20.82
CA CYS A 566 -12.40 -4.09 -20.44
C CYS A 566 -12.17 -4.31 -18.93
N TYR A 567 -12.20 -3.26 -18.12
CA TYR A 567 -12.13 -3.39 -16.65
C TYR A 567 -13.48 -3.66 -15.99
N ALA A 568 -14.58 -3.27 -16.64
CA ALA A 568 -15.91 -3.56 -16.14
C ALA A 568 -16.93 -3.48 -17.27
N PRO A 569 -17.72 -4.54 -17.47
CA PRO A 569 -18.79 -4.52 -18.46
C PRO A 569 -19.83 -3.44 -18.15
N LYS A 570 -20.34 -2.79 -19.17
CA LYS A 570 -21.43 -1.79 -19.08
C LYS A 570 -21.10 -0.50 -18.30
N LEU A 571 -19.85 -0.08 -18.21
CA LEU A 571 -19.54 1.25 -17.70
C LEU A 571 -19.91 2.30 -18.74
N GLU A 572 -20.95 3.04 -18.46
CA GLU A 572 -21.36 4.20 -19.25
C GLU A 572 -20.82 5.48 -18.61
N HIS A 573 -20.14 6.31 -19.40
CA HIS A 573 -19.73 7.62 -18.93
C HIS A 573 -20.89 8.59 -18.94
N ALA A 574 -21.11 9.25 -17.81
CA ALA A 574 -22.11 10.29 -17.71
C ALA A 574 -21.78 11.45 -18.65
N LYS A 575 -22.71 11.83 -19.54
CA LYS A 575 -22.56 13.07 -20.31
C LYS A 575 -22.55 14.26 -19.35
N PHE A 576 -21.58 15.12 -19.48
CA PHE A 576 -21.42 16.32 -18.64
C PHE A 576 -22.67 17.23 -18.75
N LYS A 577 -23.16 17.68 -17.60
CA LYS A 577 -24.31 18.59 -17.51
C LYS A 577 -23.97 19.82 -16.68
N TRP A 578 -23.92 20.98 -17.30
CA TRP A 578 -23.66 22.27 -16.62
C TRP A 578 -24.58 22.51 -15.41
N SER A 579 -25.84 22.07 -15.46
CA SER A 579 -26.79 22.25 -14.34
C SER A 579 -26.32 21.56 -13.06
N LYS A 580 -25.75 20.36 -13.16
CA LYS A 580 -25.20 19.64 -12.01
C LYS A 580 -23.88 20.25 -11.53
N ALA A 581 -23.01 20.61 -12.47
CA ALA A 581 -21.73 21.26 -12.16
C ALA A 581 -21.96 22.62 -11.45
N MET A 582 -22.93 23.41 -11.89
CA MET A 582 -23.29 24.67 -11.22
C MET A 582 -23.88 24.47 -9.81
N LEU A 583 -24.63 23.37 -9.59
CA LEU A 583 -25.10 23.00 -8.26
C LEU A 583 -23.90 22.66 -7.34
N SER A 584 -22.98 21.85 -7.79
CA SER A 584 -21.77 21.47 -7.06
C SER A 584 -20.93 22.70 -6.74
N LEU A 585 -20.64 23.56 -7.73
CA LEU A 585 -19.93 24.82 -7.53
C LEU A 585 -20.65 25.75 -6.54
N GLY A 586 -21.96 25.88 -6.63
CA GLY A 586 -22.76 26.66 -5.69
C GLY A 586 -22.60 26.18 -4.25
N ILE A 587 -22.62 24.87 -4.03
CA ILE A 587 -22.40 24.24 -2.72
C ILE A 587 -20.99 24.50 -2.20
N VAL A 588 -19.98 24.40 -3.05
CA VAL A 588 -18.57 24.69 -2.70
C VAL A 588 -18.39 26.16 -2.33
N PHE A 589 -18.90 27.10 -3.14
CA PHE A 589 -18.82 28.53 -2.85
C PHE A 589 -19.59 28.91 -1.58
N LEU A 590 -20.73 28.27 -1.31
CA LEU A 590 -21.46 28.44 -0.04
C LEU A 590 -20.59 27.99 1.14
N GLY A 591 -19.89 26.86 1.02
CA GLY A 591 -18.96 26.37 2.04
C GLY A 591 -17.81 27.33 2.31
N ILE A 592 -17.20 27.88 1.25
CA ILE A 592 -16.15 28.90 1.35
C ILE A 592 -16.67 30.15 2.04
N ALA A 593 -17.79 30.70 1.57
CA ALA A 593 -18.36 31.95 2.09
C ALA A 593 -18.75 31.84 3.57
N LEU A 594 -19.51 30.79 3.92
CA LEU A 594 -19.91 30.57 5.31
C LEU A 594 -18.71 30.37 6.23
N SER A 595 -17.74 29.56 5.81
CA SER A 595 -16.54 29.34 6.63
C SER A 595 -15.70 30.62 6.78
N TRP A 596 -15.59 31.42 5.73
CA TRP A 596 -14.91 32.72 5.79
C TRP A 596 -15.57 33.67 6.77
N ILE A 597 -16.90 33.80 6.68
CA ILE A 597 -17.69 34.67 7.60
C ILE A 597 -17.50 34.17 9.04
N VAL A 598 -17.70 32.87 9.30
CA VAL A 598 -17.57 32.29 10.64
C VAL A 598 -16.15 32.49 11.18
N SER A 599 -15.12 32.25 10.35
CA SER A 599 -13.72 32.42 10.74
C SER A 599 -13.41 33.90 11.07
N THR A 600 -13.91 34.85 10.29
CA THR A 600 -13.75 36.27 10.55
C THR A 600 -14.43 36.68 11.86
N MET A 601 -15.67 36.23 12.11
CA MET A 601 -16.41 36.49 13.33
C MET A 601 -15.75 35.86 14.56
N LEU A 602 -15.25 34.65 14.43
CA LEU A 602 -14.68 33.89 15.56
C LEU A 602 -13.26 34.30 15.89
N TYR A 603 -12.38 34.47 14.90
CA TYR A 603 -10.95 34.67 15.13
C TYR A 603 -10.50 36.13 15.08
N THR A 604 -11.12 36.99 14.23
CA THR A 604 -10.76 38.40 14.12
C THR A 604 -11.66 39.28 14.98
N ARG A 605 -12.98 39.15 14.82
CA ARG A 605 -13.94 39.99 15.58
C ARG A 605 -14.20 39.49 16.99
N LYS A 606 -13.84 38.24 17.31
CA LYS A 606 -14.06 37.59 18.61
C LYS A 606 -15.49 37.74 19.12
N ASP A 607 -16.48 37.56 18.21
CA ASP A 607 -17.90 37.77 18.52
C ASP A 607 -18.34 36.84 19.66
N LYS A 608 -18.86 37.47 20.74
CA LYS A 608 -19.32 36.80 21.96
C LYS A 608 -20.43 35.75 21.71
N ARG A 609 -21.13 35.81 20.57
CA ARG A 609 -22.15 34.82 20.17
C ARG A 609 -21.55 33.48 19.75
N LEU A 610 -20.38 33.51 19.13
CA LEU A 610 -19.70 32.33 18.61
C LEU A 610 -18.61 31.83 19.57
N VAL A 611 -17.89 32.72 20.24
CA VAL A 611 -16.87 32.35 21.22
C VAL A 611 -17.51 31.62 22.40
N GLY A 612 -17.03 30.40 22.71
CA GLY A 612 -17.55 29.55 23.77
C GLY A 612 -18.91 28.90 23.47
N LEU A 613 -19.38 28.92 22.21
CA LEU A 613 -20.66 28.30 21.82
C LEU A 613 -20.69 26.79 22.15
N THR A 614 -19.58 26.09 21.97
CA THR A 614 -19.42 24.68 22.34
C THR A 614 -19.46 24.43 23.85
N GLU A 615 -19.21 25.41 24.65
CA GLU A 615 -19.29 25.30 26.10
C GLU A 615 -20.70 25.60 26.64
N ARG A 616 -21.43 26.48 25.95
CA ARG A 616 -22.78 26.91 26.35
C ARG A 616 -23.86 25.94 25.89
N ASN A 617 -23.72 25.32 24.75
CA ASN A 617 -24.70 24.39 24.21
C ASN A 617 -24.28 22.94 24.46
N GLY A 618 -25.12 22.16 25.18
CA GLY A 618 -24.82 20.78 25.55
C GLY A 618 -24.66 19.82 24.35
N VAL A 619 -25.47 19.99 23.30
CA VAL A 619 -25.39 19.18 22.08
C VAL A 619 -24.10 19.47 21.32
N LEU A 620 -23.75 20.76 21.15
CA LEU A 620 -22.50 21.13 20.48
C LEU A 620 -21.27 20.72 21.31
N ARG A 621 -21.36 20.77 22.62
CA ARG A 621 -20.31 20.27 23.52
C ARG A 621 -20.11 18.76 23.34
N ALA A 622 -21.18 17.97 23.31
CA ALA A 622 -21.12 16.51 23.12
C ALA A 622 -20.54 16.18 21.73
N GLY A 623 -21.01 16.84 20.68
CA GLY A 623 -20.49 16.69 19.31
C GLY A 623 -18.99 17.07 19.22
N TYR A 624 -18.59 18.19 19.78
CA TYR A 624 -17.18 18.62 19.81
C TYR A 624 -16.31 17.62 20.58
N LYS A 625 -16.79 17.12 21.74
CA LYS A 625 -16.09 16.12 22.53
C LYS A 625 -15.94 14.79 21.79
N LEU A 626 -16.97 14.39 21.04
CA LEU A 626 -16.93 13.19 20.19
C LEU A 626 -15.87 13.33 19.10
N LEU A 627 -15.83 14.47 18.39
CA LEU A 627 -14.88 14.72 17.31
C LEU A 627 -13.43 14.86 17.80
N ILE A 628 -13.20 15.60 18.91
CA ILE A 628 -11.83 15.78 19.43
C ILE A 628 -11.23 14.47 19.94
N ASN A 629 -12.08 13.56 20.43
CA ASN A 629 -11.69 12.19 20.81
C ASN A 629 -11.75 11.21 19.64
N LYS A 630 -11.80 11.68 18.39
CA LYS A 630 -11.76 10.85 17.17
C LYS A 630 -12.79 9.71 17.20
N TYR A 631 -14.02 10.01 17.59
CA TYR A 631 -15.12 9.04 17.78
C TYR A 631 -14.79 7.93 18.78
N TYR A 632 -13.82 8.12 19.66
CA TYR A 632 -13.28 7.13 20.60
C TYR A 632 -12.71 5.84 19.94
N LEU A 633 -12.45 5.86 18.63
CA LEU A 633 -11.91 4.71 17.91
C LEU A 633 -10.50 4.35 18.39
N ASP A 634 -9.64 5.34 18.66
CA ASP A 634 -8.31 5.07 19.24
C ASP A 634 -8.42 4.36 20.59
N ALA A 635 -9.38 4.78 21.44
CA ALA A 635 -9.61 4.13 22.72
C ALA A 635 -10.12 2.69 22.56
N LEU A 636 -10.97 2.43 21.56
CA LEU A 636 -11.43 1.08 21.22
C LEU A 636 -10.26 0.20 20.77
N TYR A 637 -9.43 0.70 19.86
CA TYR A 637 -8.30 -0.08 19.36
C TYR A 637 -7.25 -0.34 20.43
N GLU A 638 -6.76 0.70 21.11
CA GLU A 638 -5.65 0.58 22.05
C GLU A 638 -6.06 -0.09 23.38
N LYS A 639 -7.21 0.29 23.93
CA LYS A 639 -7.64 -0.18 25.27
C LYS A 639 -8.41 -1.50 25.24
N VAL A 640 -9.05 -1.85 24.11
CA VAL A 640 -9.86 -3.07 24.03
C VAL A 640 -9.17 -4.08 23.11
N ILE A 641 -8.99 -3.77 21.82
CA ILE A 641 -8.51 -4.75 20.83
C ILE A 641 -7.05 -5.13 21.08
N VAL A 642 -6.15 -4.16 21.19
CA VAL A 642 -4.71 -4.43 21.41
C VAL A 642 -4.50 -5.13 22.75
N LYS A 643 -5.21 -4.71 23.82
CA LYS A 643 -5.14 -5.42 25.11
C LYS A 643 -5.66 -6.85 25.06
N ALA A 644 -6.75 -7.10 24.31
CA ALA A 644 -7.29 -8.45 24.14
C ALA A 644 -6.31 -9.34 23.36
N VAL A 645 -5.69 -8.81 22.30
CA VAL A 645 -4.72 -9.54 21.49
C VAL A 645 -3.43 -9.81 22.28
N ALA A 646 -2.83 -8.77 22.87
CA ALA A 646 -1.57 -8.88 23.61
C ALA A 646 -1.69 -9.62 24.95
N GLY A 647 -2.87 -9.67 25.54
CA GLY A 647 -3.15 -10.34 26.82
C GLY A 647 -3.77 -11.73 26.63
N PRO A 648 -5.09 -11.88 26.76
CA PRO A 648 -5.74 -13.19 26.82
C PRO A 648 -5.55 -14.02 25.55
N ILE A 649 -5.62 -13.41 24.34
CA ILE A 649 -5.45 -14.14 23.08
C ILE A 649 -4.02 -14.66 22.95
N ALA A 650 -3.02 -13.81 23.20
CA ALA A 650 -1.61 -14.20 23.16
C ALA A 650 -1.31 -15.30 24.21
N SER A 651 -1.87 -15.19 25.42
CA SER A 651 -1.72 -16.20 26.46
C SER A 651 -2.35 -17.52 26.08
N ALA A 652 -3.54 -17.51 25.48
CA ALA A 652 -4.19 -18.71 24.96
C ALA A 652 -3.40 -19.36 23.82
N ALA A 653 -2.91 -18.58 22.88
CA ALA A 653 -2.07 -19.05 21.78
C ALA A 653 -0.75 -19.65 22.30
N TYR A 654 -0.10 -18.97 23.26
CA TYR A 654 1.10 -19.49 23.91
C TYR A 654 0.83 -20.81 24.65
N TRP A 655 -0.26 -20.87 25.43
CA TRP A 655 -0.65 -22.10 26.12
C TRP A 655 -0.89 -23.25 25.11
N PHE A 656 -1.62 -22.97 24.03
CA PHE A 656 -1.86 -23.97 22.97
C PHE A 656 -0.56 -24.45 22.33
N ASN A 657 0.33 -23.53 21.99
CA ASN A 657 1.64 -23.88 21.45
C ASN A 657 2.42 -24.80 22.39
N GLN A 658 2.57 -24.41 23.68
CA GLN A 658 3.40 -25.12 24.64
C GLN A 658 2.79 -26.47 25.07
N ASN A 659 1.47 -26.52 25.27
CA ASN A 659 0.83 -27.72 25.85
C ASN A 659 0.27 -28.67 24.77
N VAL A 660 -0.13 -28.15 23.61
CA VAL A 660 -0.68 -29.00 22.54
C VAL A 660 0.38 -29.29 21.48
N LEU A 661 0.92 -28.29 20.80
CA LEU A 661 1.86 -28.54 19.70
C LEU A 661 3.20 -29.10 20.20
N ASP A 662 3.83 -28.46 21.16
CA ASP A 662 5.07 -28.95 21.75
C ASP A 662 4.82 -30.24 22.52
N GLY A 663 3.65 -30.37 23.17
CA GLY A 663 3.23 -31.60 23.83
C GLY A 663 3.17 -32.78 22.86
N ILE A 664 2.61 -32.63 21.69
CA ILE A 664 2.59 -33.65 20.64
C ILE A 664 4.03 -34.00 20.20
N LEU A 665 4.86 -32.99 19.95
CA LEU A 665 6.26 -33.21 19.53
C LEU A 665 7.05 -33.97 20.62
N HIS A 666 6.86 -33.63 21.90
CA HIS A 666 7.49 -34.31 23.02
C HIS A 666 6.96 -35.77 23.17
N ALA A 667 5.65 -35.98 22.94
CA ALA A 667 5.09 -37.32 22.95
C ALA A 667 5.67 -38.19 21.85
N VAL A 668 5.75 -37.65 20.59
CA VAL A 668 6.39 -38.36 19.46
C VAL A 668 7.86 -38.65 19.75
N ALA A 669 8.61 -37.69 20.28
CA ALA A 669 10.00 -37.91 20.66
C ALA A 669 10.13 -38.94 21.77
N GLY A 670 9.21 -38.95 22.74
CA GLY A 670 9.14 -39.96 23.83
C GLY A 670 8.90 -41.36 23.29
N VAL A 671 7.88 -41.52 22.42
CA VAL A 671 7.58 -42.79 21.76
C VAL A 671 8.76 -43.28 20.92
N SER A 672 9.35 -42.40 20.15
CA SER A 672 10.54 -42.71 19.30
C SER A 672 11.72 -43.20 20.18
N ARG A 673 11.96 -42.56 21.33
CA ARG A 673 13.01 -42.96 22.26
C ARG A 673 12.74 -44.35 22.87
N VAL A 674 11.52 -44.60 23.27
CA VAL A 674 11.11 -45.90 23.83
C VAL A 674 11.24 -46.99 22.77
N PHE A 675 10.75 -46.71 21.56
CA PHE A 675 10.85 -47.66 20.42
C PHE A 675 12.30 -47.91 20.03
N SER A 676 13.13 -46.90 19.91
CA SER A 676 14.56 -47.06 19.62
C SER A 676 15.28 -47.88 20.71
N GLY A 677 14.94 -47.66 21.99
CA GLY A 677 15.44 -48.44 23.11
C GLY A 677 15.00 -49.90 23.07
N TRP A 678 13.77 -50.14 22.58
CA TRP A 678 13.26 -51.51 22.38
C TRP A 678 13.98 -52.19 21.23
N VAL A 679 14.15 -51.53 20.06
CA VAL A 679 14.90 -52.03 18.89
C VAL A 679 16.35 -52.36 19.31
N TYR A 680 17.03 -51.48 19.98
CA TYR A 680 18.39 -51.70 20.48
C TYR A 680 18.49 -52.94 21.35
N ARG A 681 17.63 -53.11 22.36
CA ARG A 681 17.71 -54.25 23.29
C ARG A 681 17.30 -55.57 22.68
N ASN A 682 16.25 -55.56 21.84
CA ASN A 682 15.65 -56.83 21.39
C ASN A 682 16.17 -57.25 20.00
N ILE A 683 16.48 -56.31 19.13
CA ILE A 683 16.97 -56.63 17.77
C ILE A 683 18.49 -56.52 17.75
N ASP A 684 19.05 -55.42 18.12
CA ASP A 684 20.49 -55.22 17.97
C ASP A 684 21.26 -56.12 18.95
N GLN A 685 21.04 -56.02 20.24
CA GLN A 685 21.77 -56.78 21.25
C GLN A 685 21.44 -58.29 21.23
N ARG A 686 20.15 -58.66 21.12
CA ARG A 686 19.79 -60.08 21.19
C ARG A 686 19.91 -60.81 19.90
N VAL A 687 19.46 -60.21 18.81
CA VAL A 687 19.46 -60.89 17.50
C VAL A 687 20.80 -60.68 16.78
N VAL A 688 21.15 -59.43 16.53
CA VAL A 688 22.36 -59.13 15.74
C VAL A 688 23.64 -59.53 16.52
N ASP A 689 23.87 -58.91 17.66
CA ASP A 689 25.03 -59.21 18.50
C ASP A 689 25.03 -60.66 19.01
N GLY A 690 23.84 -61.15 19.39
CA GLY A 690 23.68 -62.56 19.77
C GLY A 690 24.07 -63.52 18.68
N THR A 691 23.67 -63.27 17.45
CA THR A 691 24.02 -64.07 16.27
C THR A 691 25.51 -64.03 15.96
N VAL A 692 26.07 -62.83 15.97
CA VAL A 692 27.53 -62.61 15.73
C VAL A 692 28.33 -63.33 16.80
N ASN A 693 27.98 -63.10 18.09
CA ASN A 693 28.72 -63.74 19.19
C ASN A 693 28.55 -65.27 19.21
N ASN A 694 27.35 -65.79 18.90
CA ASN A 694 27.13 -67.26 18.80
C ASN A 694 27.84 -67.86 17.58
N SER A 695 27.89 -67.13 16.44
CA SER A 695 28.69 -67.56 15.30
C SER A 695 30.18 -67.58 15.64
N GLY A 696 30.67 -66.56 16.35
CA GLY A 696 32.05 -66.55 16.87
C GLY A 696 32.33 -67.67 17.83
N LYS A 697 31.43 -67.96 18.76
CA LYS A 697 31.56 -69.16 19.69
C LYS A 697 31.50 -70.44 18.93
N ALA A 698 30.61 -70.60 17.96
CA ALA A 698 30.53 -71.80 17.10
C ALA A 698 31.80 -72.00 16.29
N THR A 699 32.32 -70.93 15.69
CA THR A 699 33.60 -70.97 14.98
C THR A 699 34.78 -71.33 15.87
N LYS A 700 34.80 -70.72 17.07
CA LYS A 700 35.81 -71.08 18.09
C LYS A 700 35.70 -72.51 18.61
N GLY A 701 34.45 -72.96 18.78
CA GLY A 701 34.17 -74.35 19.17
C GLY A 701 34.60 -75.32 18.04
N ALA A 702 34.28 -75.06 16.80
CA ALA A 702 34.68 -75.85 15.63
C ALA A 702 36.22 -75.86 15.50
N GLY A 703 36.85 -74.66 15.67
CA GLY A 703 38.29 -74.57 15.70
C GLY A 703 38.94 -75.36 16.82
N GLY A 704 38.32 -75.42 18.02
CA GLY A 704 38.78 -76.26 19.14
C GLY A 704 38.69 -77.71 18.90
N VAL A 705 37.66 -78.16 18.15
CA VAL A 705 37.53 -79.59 17.72
C VAL A 705 38.51 -79.93 16.63
N LEU A 706 38.82 -79.00 15.72
CA LEU A 706 39.78 -79.20 14.62
C LEU A 706 41.23 -79.05 15.06
N ALA A 707 41.50 -78.24 16.10
CA ALA A 707 42.85 -78.01 16.59
C ALA A 707 43.62 -79.29 16.97
N PRO A 708 43.06 -80.36 17.62
CA PRO A 708 43.73 -81.61 17.89
C PRO A 708 44.12 -82.39 16.62
N VAL A 709 43.30 -82.19 15.54
CA VAL A 709 43.57 -82.85 14.24
C VAL A 709 44.77 -82.17 13.54
N GLN A 710 45.05 -80.91 13.84
CA GLN A 710 46.23 -80.20 13.33
C GLN A 710 47.41 -80.29 14.30
N SER A 711 47.82 -81.49 14.61
CA SER A 711 48.92 -81.75 15.58
C SER A 711 50.32 -81.37 15.10
N GLY A 712 50.47 -80.96 13.86
CA GLY A 712 51.75 -80.61 13.24
C GLY A 712 52.66 -81.82 12.95
N LYS A 713 52.24 -83.04 13.27
CA LYS A 713 53.01 -84.26 13.03
C LYS A 713 52.59 -84.92 11.70
N VAL A 714 53.52 -84.91 10.73
CA VAL A 714 53.28 -85.45 9.40
C VAL A 714 52.79 -86.89 9.45
N SER A 715 53.23 -87.64 10.42
CA SER A 715 52.82 -89.06 10.60
C SER A 715 51.33 -89.19 10.99
N GLN A 716 50.75 -88.30 11.70
CA GLN A 716 49.33 -88.30 12.04
C GLN A 716 48.46 -87.84 10.87
N TYR A 717 48.90 -86.92 10.05
CA TYR A 717 48.20 -86.59 8.78
C TYR A 717 48.27 -87.77 7.78
N GLY A 718 49.38 -88.37 7.69
CA GLY A 718 49.52 -89.57 6.88
C GLY A 718 48.57 -90.70 7.31
N ALA A 719 48.51 -90.99 8.64
CA ALA A 719 47.60 -91.96 9.21
C ALA A 719 46.11 -91.62 8.93
N LEU A 720 45.75 -90.39 9.10
CA LEU A 720 44.35 -89.88 8.83
C LEU A 720 44.02 -90.05 7.32
N LEU A 721 44.94 -89.70 6.43
CA LEU A 721 44.74 -89.80 4.99
C LEU A 721 44.61 -91.22 4.55
N PHE A 722 45.45 -92.12 5.07
CA PHE A 722 45.36 -93.58 4.83
C PHE A 722 44.07 -94.13 5.41
N SER A 723 43.66 -93.76 6.60
CA SER A 723 42.39 -94.23 7.17
C SER A 723 41.20 -93.74 6.40
N ALA A 724 41.18 -92.48 5.91
CA ALA A 724 40.15 -91.97 5.07
C ALA A 724 40.06 -92.60 3.70
N ALA A 725 41.22 -92.89 3.11
CA ALA A 725 41.34 -93.68 1.86
C ALA A 725 40.85 -95.12 2.03
N ALA A 726 41.19 -95.77 3.16
CA ALA A 726 40.72 -97.14 3.46
C ALA A 726 39.18 -97.18 3.68
N VAL A 727 38.63 -96.19 4.40
CA VAL A 727 37.18 -96.09 4.55
C VAL A 727 36.47 -95.81 3.24
N ALA A 728 37.04 -94.91 2.38
CA ALA A 728 36.49 -94.64 1.04
C ALA A 728 36.53 -95.87 0.13
N ALA A 729 37.64 -96.66 0.20
CA ALA A 729 37.74 -97.93 -0.52
C ALA A 729 36.74 -98.95 -0.03
N LEU A 730 36.52 -98.99 1.32
CA LEU A 730 35.53 -99.93 1.91
C LEU A 730 34.11 -99.56 1.50
N VAL A 731 33.78 -98.24 1.53
CA VAL A 731 32.48 -97.73 1.05
C VAL A 731 32.29 -98.02 -0.44
N LEU A 732 33.31 -97.83 -1.28
CA LEU A 732 33.23 -98.13 -2.68
C LEU A 732 33.05 -99.68 -2.94
N VAL A 733 33.68 -100.52 -2.11
CA VAL A 733 33.48 -101.94 -2.20
C VAL A 733 32.04 -102.31 -1.78
N ILE A 734 31.50 -101.66 -0.73
CA ILE A 734 30.13 -101.95 -0.29
C ILE A 734 29.09 -101.42 -1.28
N ILE A 735 29.36 -100.33 -1.97
CA ILE A 735 28.46 -99.77 -2.96
C ILE A 735 28.48 -100.61 -4.31
N ASN A 736 29.61 -101.30 -4.62
CA ASN A 736 29.76 -102.10 -5.84
C ASN A 736 29.54 -103.59 -5.57
N SER A 737 29.30 -104.07 -4.38
CA SER A 737 28.77 -105.38 -4.06
C SER A 737 27.26 -105.42 -3.98
#